data_723234adb2eba26dd2b61ffb6ed7783c
#
_entry.id   723234adb2eba26dd2b61ffb6ed7783c
#
_cell.length_a   1.000
_cell.length_b   1.000
_cell.length_c   1.000
_cell.angle_alpha   90.00
_cell.angle_beta   90.00
_cell.angle_gamma   90.00
#
_symmetry.space_group_name_H-M   'P 1'
#
loop_
_entity.id
_entity.type
_entity.pdbx_description
1 polymer ?
#
loop_
_entity_poly.entity_id
_entity_poly.type
_entity_poly.pdbx_seq_one_letter_code
_entity_poly.pdbx_strand_id
1 'polypeptide(L)'
;MGDSNIRYADVIIDISHEALDKVFQYRVPLSLWKEVHPGSRVFVPFGRGNREIEGYVVAIRTEADYEESKIKEILRINTEGVSVESELIEVAAFLKEQYGSTMIQALRTVLPVKTKLKPKEEVSIILSMDEKEARQLLMEWERKHFVARARFLSLLINRGRISKEEAVKGCNFPLKEIRRLSEQGIIKLESRIKYRNPFPEFTKRSAGWKLNEEQRMIAEDFQAEYGSGKRGTYLLYGVTGSGKTEVYLALIEQMLAKQKQVIVLIPEISLTYQTVRRFYERFGERIAVINSRMSKGEKSDACERIRAGEADVIIGARSALFAPTERLGLIIIDEEHDGAYKSDTSPKYHARETAIYRAGLCGASVVLGSATPSVEAYAQALSGKYKLWTLKKRAGNAMLPKTQIIDLREELKKGNRSIFSEELHEKIKERLAKKEQIMLFLNRRGFAGFVSCRACGQVIKCPHCDVTLTYHRNGKLRCHYCGYEETFVKQCPVCKSPHVAAFGLGTEKVEAALHAEFPEARVLRMDMDTTRRKHAHEEMLAAFSNGEADILLGTQMIVKGHDYANVTLVGILAADLSLHEQDFRSGEKTFQLLCQAAGRAGRGDKPGDVIIQTYSPEHYAITTAAEHSYEKFFKEEYTYRKLMAYPPCAHMLVILVQSGNESQSVIAKLRIEKMIEQSQQKEAVPVQILSPGQASLSKLKDIYRQVLYLKHKDKEVLLDLKRRLEPVLEKHPMFAGISIQFDFDPLSHY
;
A
#
# COMPACT_ATOMS: atom_id res chain seq x y z
N MET A 1 -31.06 -5.72 49.10
CA MET A 1 -30.72 -6.71 48.07
C MET A 1 -30.44 -5.91 46.81
N GLY A 2 -29.20 -5.49 46.63
CA GLY A 2 -28.76 -4.74 45.47
C GLY A 2 -27.61 -5.50 44.82
N ASP A 3 -27.90 -6.24 43.76
CA ASP A 3 -26.86 -6.66 42.84
C ASP A 3 -26.29 -5.40 42.18
N SER A 4 -25.27 -4.85 42.81
CA SER A 4 -24.44 -3.82 42.21
C SER A 4 -23.60 -4.50 41.13
N ASN A 5 -24.13 -4.58 39.93
CA ASN A 5 -23.39 -4.99 38.75
C ASN A 5 -22.28 -3.95 38.51
N ILE A 6 -21.16 -4.08 39.20
CA ILE A 6 -19.98 -3.24 38.99
C ILE A 6 -19.37 -3.65 37.64
N ARG A 7 -19.07 -2.67 36.77
CA ARG A 7 -18.39 -2.91 35.51
C ARG A 7 -16.97 -2.39 35.58
N TYR A 8 -16.07 -3.19 35.06
CA TYR A 8 -14.65 -2.85 34.93
C TYR A 8 -14.30 -2.76 33.44
N ALA A 9 -13.50 -1.78 33.09
CA ALA A 9 -12.97 -1.61 31.77
C ALA A 9 -11.48 -1.94 31.76
N ASP A 10 -11.11 -2.83 30.85
CA ASP A 10 -9.72 -3.11 30.51
C ASP A 10 -9.24 -2.03 29.54
N VAL A 11 -8.26 -1.21 29.95
CA VAL A 11 -7.81 -0.02 29.22
C VAL A 11 -6.33 -0.14 28.86
N ILE A 12 -6.02 0.11 27.58
CA ILE A 12 -4.66 0.34 27.09
C ILE A 12 -4.42 1.86 27.08
N ILE A 13 -3.43 2.32 27.84
CA ILE A 13 -3.09 3.76 27.93
C ILE A 13 -2.35 4.22 26.66
N ASP A 14 -2.57 5.48 26.25
CA ASP A 14 -1.98 6.05 25.02
C ASP A 14 -0.52 6.51 25.25
N ILE A 15 0.32 5.62 25.78
CA ILE A 15 1.75 5.81 25.97
C ILE A 15 2.50 4.71 25.22
N SER A 16 3.32 5.09 24.24
CA SER A 16 4.15 4.14 23.48
C SER A 16 5.42 3.79 24.25
N HIS A 17 5.29 3.01 25.30
CA HIS A 17 6.41 2.48 26.06
C HIS A 17 6.15 1.00 26.35
N GLU A 18 7.10 0.15 26.03
CA GLU A 18 6.94 -1.32 26.13
C GLU A 18 6.60 -1.77 27.56
N ALA A 19 7.21 -1.18 28.58
CA ALA A 19 6.92 -1.50 29.99
C ALA A 19 5.47 -1.15 30.39
N LEU A 20 4.75 -0.36 29.61
CA LEU A 20 3.36 0.04 29.82
C LEU A 20 2.41 -0.65 28.83
N ASP A 21 2.92 -1.58 28.02
CA ASP A 21 2.13 -2.35 27.04
C ASP A 21 1.36 -3.50 27.73
N LYS A 22 0.54 -3.13 28.68
CA LYS A 22 -0.34 -4.02 29.43
C LYS A 22 -1.71 -3.38 29.64
N VAL A 23 -2.67 -4.23 29.90
CA VAL A 23 -4.01 -3.81 30.26
C VAL A 23 -4.01 -3.28 31.69
N PHE A 24 -4.66 -2.12 31.89
CA PHE A 24 -4.94 -1.55 33.18
C PHE A 24 -6.45 -1.57 33.42
N GLN A 25 -6.89 -2.15 34.52
CA GLN A 25 -8.31 -2.23 34.84
C GLN A 25 -8.77 -1.00 35.59
N TYR A 26 -9.90 -0.41 35.14
CA TYR A 26 -10.55 0.74 35.77
C TYR A 26 -12.02 0.45 36.01
N ARG A 27 -12.58 0.98 37.10
CA ARG A 27 -14.01 0.92 37.37
C ARG A 27 -14.75 1.87 36.44
N VAL A 28 -15.87 1.43 35.88
CA VAL A 28 -16.75 2.28 35.07
C VAL A 28 -17.79 2.93 35.97
N PRO A 29 -17.81 4.28 36.12
CA PRO A 29 -18.83 4.97 36.90
C PRO A 29 -20.25 4.69 36.35
N LEU A 30 -21.23 4.61 37.22
CA LEU A 30 -22.64 4.37 36.86
C LEU A 30 -23.16 5.36 35.80
N SER A 31 -22.73 6.61 35.86
CA SER A 31 -23.07 7.65 34.89
C SER A 31 -22.59 7.36 33.48
N LEU A 32 -21.52 6.55 33.34
CA LEU A 32 -20.89 6.23 32.04
C LEU A 32 -21.22 4.83 31.50
N TRP A 33 -22.06 4.06 32.21
CA TRP A 33 -22.34 2.65 31.87
C TRP A 33 -22.93 2.43 30.48
N LYS A 34 -23.73 3.37 29.98
CA LYS A 34 -24.36 3.28 28.67
C LYS A 34 -23.44 3.72 27.53
N GLU A 35 -22.39 4.46 27.86
CA GLU A 35 -21.54 5.11 26.89
C GLU A 35 -20.19 4.44 26.75
N VAL A 36 -19.70 3.76 27.82
CA VAL A 36 -18.41 3.04 27.78
C VAL A 36 -18.62 1.63 27.24
N HIS A 37 -17.97 1.33 26.13
CA HIS A 37 -17.97 0.03 25.44
C HIS A 37 -16.57 -0.25 24.88
N PRO A 38 -16.24 -1.48 24.49
CA PRO A 38 -15.00 -1.77 23.82
C PRO A 38 -14.80 -0.84 22.61
N GLY A 39 -13.62 -0.24 22.49
CA GLY A 39 -13.31 0.78 21.49
C GLY A 39 -13.50 2.23 21.95
N SER A 40 -14.17 2.47 23.08
CA SER A 40 -14.30 3.83 23.62
C SER A 40 -12.94 4.41 24.00
N ARG A 41 -12.73 5.69 23.69
CA ARG A 41 -11.60 6.45 24.21
C ARG A 41 -11.98 7.13 25.51
N VAL A 42 -11.19 6.92 26.53
CA VAL A 42 -11.45 7.39 27.89
C VAL A 42 -10.24 8.13 28.47
N PHE A 43 -10.51 9.04 29.40
CA PHE A 43 -9.47 9.62 30.22
C PHE A 43 -9.45 8.92 31.58
N VAL A 44 -8.25 8.46 31.97
CA VAL A 44 -8.03 7.69 33.19
C VAL A 44 -6.91 8.30 34.04
N PRO A 45 -7.00 8.18 35.40
CA PRO A 45 -5.94 8.62 36.27
C PRO A 45 -4.81 7.59 36.32
N PHE A 46 -3.60 7.99 35.94
CA PHE A 46 -2.45 7.09 35.84
C PHE A 46 -1.28 7.51 36.75
N GLY A 47 -0.54 6.50 37.25
CA GLY A 47 0.62 6.68 38.10
C GLY A 47 0.31 7.15 39.53
N ARG A 48 1.36 7.43 40.33
CA ARG A 48 1.21 7.86 41.72
C ARG A 48 0.59 9.27 41.87
N GLY A 49 0.78 10.12 40.88
CA GLY A 49 0.27 11.49 40.83
C GLY A 49 -1.12 11.63 40.21
N ASN A 50 -1.82 10.54 39.89
CA ASN A 50 -3.13 10.55 39.23
C ASN A 50 -3.21 11.45 37.98
N ARG A 51 -2.13 11.50 37.22
CA ARG A 51 -2.12 12.29 35.96
C ARG A 51 -3.20 11.75 35.04
N GLU A 52 -4.01 12.66 34.52
CA GLU A 52 -5.01 12.32 33.51
C GLU A 52 -4.31 11.92 32.20
N ILE A 53 -4.59 10.70 31.75
CA ILE A 53 -4.03 10.13 30.50
C ILE A 53 -5.15 9.52 29.69
N GLU A 54 -5.03 9.63 28.38
CA GLU A 54 -5.95 9.00 27.43
C GLU A 54 -5.65 7.51 27.30
N GLY A 55 -6.72 6.71 27.10
CA GLY A 55 -6.61 5.28 26.87
C GLY A 55 -7.76 4.74 26.03
N TYR A 56 -7.61 3.51 25.58
CA TYR A 56 -8.60 2.78 24.78
C TYR A 56 -9.15 1.62 25.59
N VAL A 57 -10.47 1.54 25.70
CA VAL A 57 -11.16 0.39 26.30
C VAL A 57 -11.09 -0.79 25.32
N VAL A 58 -10.48 -1.88 25.76
CA VAL A 58 -10.36 -3.10 24.92
C VAL A 58 -11.35 -4.18 25.29
N ALA A 59 -11.78 -4.21 26.55
CA ALA A 59 -12.82 -5.12 27.02
C ALA A 59 -13.60 -4.52 28.20
N ILE A 60 -14.81 -5.02 28.43
CA ILE A 60 -15.62 -4.75 29.63
C ILE A 60 -15.78 -6.06 30.40
N ARG A 61 -15.55 -6.03 31.71
CA ARG A 61 -15.65 -7.18 32.59
C ARG A 61 -16.60 -6.90 33.76
N THR A 62 -17.11 -7.95 34.37
CA THR A 62 -17.93 -7.92 35.59
C THR A 62 -17.12 -8.24 36.84
N GLU A 63 -15.91 -8.79 36.67
CA GLU A 63 -15.03 -9.21 37.74
C GLU A 63 -13.76 -8.35 37.76
N ALA A 64 -13.24 -8.10 38.96
CA ALA A 64 -12.00 -7.38 39.19
C ALA A 64 -10.81 -8.33 39.18
N ASP A 65 -9.78 -8.03 38.37
CA ASP A 65 -8.52 -8.78 38.35
C ASP A 65 -7.57 -8.39 39.50
N TYR A 66 -7.92 -7.31 40.26
CA TYR A 66 -7.12 -6.74 41.34
C TYR A 66 -8.00 -6.45 42.55
N GLU A 67 -7.38 -6.16 43.72
CA GLU A 67 -8.12 -5.66 44.89
C GLU A 67 -8.92 -4.41 44.51
N GLU A 68 -10.22 -4.45 44.70
CA GLU A 68 -11.16 -3.37 44.34
C GLU A 68 -10.76 -2.00 44.87
N SER A 69 -10.16 -1.95 46.07
CA SER A 69 -9.67 -0.73 46.70
C SER A 69 -8.55 -0.03 45.94
N LYS A 70 -7.85 -0.76 45.04
CA LYS A 70 -6.74 -0.25 44.23
C LYS A 70 -7.17 0.13 42.83
N ILE A 71 -8.39 -0.27 42.40
CA ILE A 71 -8.92 0.02 41.09
C ILE A 71 -9.46 1.45 41.06
N LYS A 72 -8.87 2.28 40.20
CA LYS A 72 -9.31 3.68 40.00
C LYS A 72 -10.49 3.72 39.03
N GLU A 73 -11.21 4.84 38.99
CA GLU A 73 -12.34 5.05 38.10
C GLU A 73 -11.94 5.78 36.82
N ILE A 74 -12.69 5.52 35.74
CA ILE A 74 -12.64 6.30 34.52
C ILE A 74 -13.13 7.72 34.85
N LEU A 75 -12.36 8.74 34.42
CA LEU A 75 -12.72 10.14 34.70
C LEU A 75 -13.84 10.63 33.75
N ARG A 76 -13.69 10.38 32.46
CA ARG A 76 -14.63 10.81 31.44
C ARG A 76 -14.34 10.12 30.10
N ILE A 77 -15.31 10.16 29.21
CA ILE A 77 -15.13 9.72 27.80
C ILE A 77 -14.54 10.86 26.99
N ASN A 78 -13.67 10.52 26.04
CA ASN A 78 -13.22 11.48 25.03
C ASN A 78 -14.23 11.52 23.88
N THR A 79 -15.17 12.46 23.94
CA THR A 79 -16.20 12.66 22.92
C THR A 79 -15.66 13.20 21.59
N GLU A 80 -14.48 13.83 21.60
CA GLU A 80 -13.79 14.31 20.40
C GLU A 80 -12.95 13.21 19.73
N GLY A 81 -12.68 12.12 20.46
CA GLY A 81 -11.97 10.96 19.97
C GLY A 81 -12.85 10.06 19.09
N VAL A 82 -12.23 9.37 18.14
CA VAL A 82 -12.89 8.33 17.36
C VAL A 82 -12.85 7.03 18.16
N SER A 83 -14.00 6.41 18.37
CA SER A 83 -14.06 5.04 18.91
C SER A 83 -13.51 4.05 17.88
N VAL A 84 -12.96 2.94 18.37
CA VAL A 84 -12.47 1.83 17.53
C VAL A 84 -13.57 0.80 17.45
N GLU A 85 -13.89 0.32 16.27
CA GLU A 85 -14.81 -0.80 16.09
C GLU A 85 -14.23 -2.06 16.77
N SER A 86 -15.07 -2.87 17.43
CA SER A 86 -14.63 -4.04 18.20
C SER A 86 -13.76 -5.00 17.38
N GLU A 87 -14.11 -5.23 16.13
CA GLU A 87 -13.33 -6.06 15.20
C GLU A 87 -11.91 -5.50 14.95
N LEU A 88 -11.74 -4.17 14.93
CA LEU A 88 -10.44 -3.54 14.73
C LEU A 88 -9.56 -3.64 15.97
N ILE A 89 -10.13 -3.79 17.16
CA ILE A 89 -9.37 -4.13 18.39
C ILE A 89 -8.77 -5.53 18.27
N GLU A 90 -9.55 -6.50 17.77
CA GLU A 90 -9.05 -7.87 17.53
C GLU A 90 -7.98 -7.88 16.43
N VAL A 91 -8.17 -7.08 15.37
CA VAL A 91 -7.13 -6.87 14.35
C VAL A 91 -5.86 -6.25 14.97
N ALA A 92 -5.99 -5.28 15.88
CA ALA A 92 -4.83 -4.69 16.55
C ALA A 92 -4.11 -5.72 17.42
N ALA A 93 -4.83 -6.59 18.15
CA ALA A 93 -4.25 -7.69 18.92
C ALA A 93 -3.49 -8.68 18.01
N PHE A 94 -4.09 -9.03 16.85
CA PHE A 94 -3.43 -9.84 15.83
C PHE A 94 -2.13 -9.19 15.32
N LEU A 95 -2.17 -7.88 15.02
CA LEU A 95 -0.98 -7.15 14.55
C LEU A 95 0.14 -7.16 15.61
N LYS A 96 -0.21 -6.95 16.88
CA LYS A 96 0.75 -7.03 18.00
C LYS A 96 1.41 -8.40 18.05
N GLU A 97 0.59 -9.45 18.04
CA GLU A 97 1.08 -10.82 18.19
C GLU A 97 1.93 -11.27 17.01
N GLN A 98 1.43 -11.08 15.79
CA GLN A 98 2.06 -11.59 14.58
C GLN A 98 3.28 -10.78 14.10
N TYR A 99 3.34 -9.49 14.42
CA TYR A 99 4.37 -8.60 13.85
C TYR A 99 5.23 -7.86 14.89
N GLY A 100 5.05 -8.15 16.19
CA GLY A 100 5.90 -7.58 17.24
C GLY A 100 5.78 -6.06 17.36
N SER A 101 4.72 -5.60 17.99
CA SER A 101 4.53 -4.19 18.34
C SER A 101 3.86 -4.06 19.69
N THR A 102 3.85 -2.87 20.25
CA THR A 102 2.99 -2.61 21.41
C THR A 102 1.52 -2.53 20.98
N MET A 103 0.61 -2.86 21.90
CA MET A 103 -0.83 -2.77 21.63
C MET A 103 -1.25 -1.36 21.23
N ILE A 104 -0.67 -0.34 21.84
CA ILE A 104 -0.96 1.05 21.48
C ILE A 104 -0.48 1.41 20.06
N GLN A 105 0.66 0.85 19.59
CA GLN A 105 1.12 1.05 18.21
C GLN A 105 0.17 0.36 17.24
N ALA A 106 -0.28 -0.83 17.56
CA ALA A 106 -1.25 -1.57 16.77
C ALA A 106 -2.62 -0.84 16.72
N LEU A 107 -3.14 -0.38 17.86
CA LEU A 107 -4.37 0.42 17.92
C LEU A 107 -4.27 1.71 17.11
N ARG A 108 -3.15 2.43 17.19
CA ARG A 108 -2.92 3.64 16.37
C ARG A 108 -2.83 3.32 14.87
N THR A 109 -2.44 2.11 14.51
CA THR A 109 -2.34 1.67 13.11
C THR A 109 -3.72 1.37 12.53
N VAL A 110 -4.60 0.72 13.29
CA VAL A 110 -5.95 0.39 12.84
C VAL A 110 -6.92 1.57 12.89
N LEU A 111 -6.51 2.70 13.46
CA LEU A 111 -7.31 3.92 13.51
C LEU A 111 -7.02 4.80 12.28
N PRO A 112 -7.92 4.89 11.31
CA PRO A 112 -7.72 5.73 10.12
C PRO A 112 -7.71 7.23 10.45
N VAL A 113 -8.41 7.63 11.52
CA VAL A 113 -8.52 9.02 12.00
C VAL A 113 -8.43 9.05 13.52
N LYS A 114 -7.65 9.97 14.08
CA LYS A 114 -7.43 10.07 15.54
C LYS A 114 -8.44 10.99 16.24
N THR A 115 -9.01 11.95 15.52
CA THR A 115 -9.87 13.01 16.12
C THR A 115 -11.05 13.25 15.18
N LYS A 116 -12.24 13.29 15.73
CA LYS A 116 -13.43 13.74 15.00
C LYS A 116 -13.29 15.22 14.65
N LEU A 117 -13.39 15.54 13.37
CA LEU A 117 -13.47 16.91 12.93
C LEU A 117 -14.92 17.22 12.58
N LYS A 118 -15.41 18.36 13.05
CA LYS A 118 -16.77 18.80 12.69
C LYS A 118 -16.91 18.84 11.17
N PRO A 119 -17.93 18.18 10.61
CA PRO A 119 -18.20 18.24 9.20
C PRO A 119 -18.44 19.70 8.78
N LYS A 120 -18.15 20.02 7.52
CA LYS A 120 -18.44 21.33 6.98
C LYS A 120 -19.96 21.43 6.78
N GLU A 121 -20.61 22.39 7.43
CA GLU A 121 -22.03 22.64 7.21
C GLU A 121 -22.21 23.64 6.08
N GLU A 122 -22.95 23.26 5.07
CA GLU A 122 -23.45 24.18 4.05
C GLU A 122 -24.86 24.61 4.40
N VAL A 123 -25.01 25.85 4.79
CA VAL A 123 -26.33 26.40 5.12
C VAL A 123 -26.93 26.96 3.84
N SER A 124 -28.03 26.37 3.42
CA SER A 124 -28.86 26.86 2.32
C SER A 124 -30.00 27.70 2.87
N ILE A 125 -30.28 28.76 2.18
CA ILE A 125 -31.40 29.65 2.45
C ILE A 125 -32.48 29.33 1.45
N ILE A 126 -33.68 29.05 1.96
CA ILE A 126 -34.88 28.70 1.15
C ILE A 126 -35.99 29.66 1.51
N LEU A 127 -36.83 29.97 0.54
CA LEU A 127 -38.04 30.76 0.77
C LEU A 127 -39.03 29.95 1.66
N SER A 128 -39.56 30.60 2.72
CA SER A 128 -40.49 29.96 3.65
C SER A 128 -41.94 30.38 3.45
N MET A 129 -42.18 31.35 2.53
CA MET A 129 -43.48 31.86 2.18
C MET A 129 -43.84 31.53 0.74
N ASP A 130 -45.14 31.73 0.36
CA ASP A 130 -45.57 31.52 -1.01
C ASP A 130 -44.92 32.50 -1.99
N GLU A 131 -44.70 32.04 -3.22
CA GLU A 131 -44.02 32.85 -4.24
C GLU A 131 -44.76 34.15 -4.55
N LYS A 132 -46.12 34.15 -4.49
CA LYS A 132 -46.91 35.36 -4.70
C LYS A 132 -46.71 36.37 -3.60
N GLU A 133 -46.67 35.96 -2.34
CA GLU A 133 -46.37 36.80 -1.19
C GLU A 133 -44.95 37.34 -1.26
N ALA A 134 -43.99 36.50 -1.66
CA ALA A 134 -42.61 36.93 -1.82
C ALA A 134 -42.43 37.97 -2.91
N ARG A 135 -43.14 37.88 -4.03
CA ARG A 135 -43.19 38.89 -5.10
C ARG A 135 -43.78 40.22 -4.65
N GLN A 136 -44.86 40.18 -3.84
CA GLN A 136 -45.47 41.37 -3.25
C GLN A 136 -44.47 42.04 -2.30
N LEU A 137 -43.80 41.29 -1.44
CA LEU A 137 -42.77 41.80 -0.53
C LEU A 137 -41.59 42.38 -1.29
N LEU A 138 -41.19 41.79 -2.42
CA LEU A 138 -40.13 42.31 -3.28
C LEU A 138 -40.52 43.69 -3.81
N MET A 139 -41.73 43.87 -4.33
CA MET A 139 -42.22 45.18 -4.82
C MET A 139 -42.26 46.23 -3.70
N GLU A 140 -42.63 45.82 -2.50
CA GLU A 140 -42.62 46.72 -1.34
C GLU A 140 -41.20 47.14 -0.98
N TRP A 141 -40.25 46.23 -0.96
CA TRP A 141 -38.85 46.60 -0.69
C TRP A 141 -38.21 47.42 -1.79
N GLU A 142 -38.59 47.26 -3.05
CA GLU A 142 -38.16 48.12 -4.16
C GLU A 142 -38.70 49.55 -3.99
N ARG A 143 -40.00 49.71 -3.62
CA ARG A 143 -40.58 51.02 -3.32
C ARG A 143 -39.93 51.74 -2.14
N LYS A 144 -39.49 50.96 -1.13
CA LYS A 144 -38.80 51.50 0.06
C LYS A 144 -37.28 51.65 -0.13
N HIS A 145 -36.79 51.43 -1.35
CA HIS A 145 -35.37 51.52 -1.71
C HIS A 145 -34.47 50.58 -0.87
N PHE A 146 -34.93 49.42 -0.41
CA PHE A 146 -34.14 48.43 0.30
C PHE A 146 -33.36 47.55 -0.69
N VAL A 147 -32.41 48.15 -1.42
CA VAL A 147 -31.72 47.57 -2.57
C VAL A 147 -31.10 46.20 -2.29
N ALA A 148 -30.42 46.04 -1.14
CA ALA A 148 -29.78 44.78 -0.80
C ALA A 148 -30.79 43.65 -0.51
N ARG A 149 -31.88 43.98 0.18
CA ARG A 149 -32.96 43.01 0.48
C ARG A 149 -33.74 42.61 -0.79
N ALA A 150 -34.05 43.61 -1.64
CA ALA A 150 -34.74 43.34 -2.90
C ALA A 150 -33.90 42.44 -3.83
N ARG A 151 -32.60 42.71 -3.97
CA ARG A 151 -31.68 41.89 -4.75
C ARG A 151 -31.59 40.45 -4.22
N PHE A 152 -31.45 40.30 -2.91
CA PHE A 152 -31.40 38.98 -2.26
C PHE A 152 -32.71 38.19 -2.46
N LEU A 153 -33.90 38.82 -2.23
CA LEU A 153 -35.17 38.16 -2.38
C LEU A 153 -35.47 37.83 -3.83
N SER A 154 -35.14 38.70 -4.78
CA SER A 154 -35.28 38.43 -6.22
C SER A 154 -34.47 37.21 -6.66
N LEU A 155 -33.18 37.09 -6.19
CA LEU A 155 -32.36 35.91 -6.43
C LEU A 155 -32.96 34.65 -5.82
N LEU A 156 -33.48 34.74 -4.60
CA LEU A 156 -34.09 33.61 -3.90
C LEU A 156 -35.39 33.15 -4.59
N ILE A 157 -36.21 34.07 -5.08
CA ILE A 157 -37.44 33.72 -5.86
C ILE A 157 -37.04 33.00 -7.17
N ASN A 158 -36.02 33.52 -7.89
CA ASN A 158 -35.63 32.97 -9.18
C ASN A 158 -34.92 31.59 -9.08
N ARG A 159 -34.16 31.33 -8.01
CA ARG A 159 -33.40 30.08 -7.85
C ARG A 159 -33.98 29.10 -6.85
N GLY A 160 -34.98 29.50 -6.08
CA GLY A 160 -35.61 28.70 -5.02
C GLY A 160 -34.70 28.40 -3.81
N ARG A 161 -33.39 28.36 -4.02
CA ARG A 161 -32.38 28.06 -2.99
C ARG A 161 -31.08 28.80 -3.30
N ILE A 162 -30.44 29.35 -2.27
CA ILE A 162 -29.15 30.05 -2.35
C ILE A 162 -28.29 29.60 -1.16
N SER A 163 -26.97 29.37 -1.37
CA SER A 163 -26.07 29.11 -0.26
C SER A 163 -25.83 30.38 0.59
N LYS A 164 -25.63 30.19 1.89
CA LYS A 164 -25.31 31.30 2.79
C LYS A 164 -24.02 32.05 2.38
N GLU A 165 -23.04 31.32 1.82
CA GLU A 165 -21.80 31.95 1.29
C GLU A 165 -22.09 32.80 0.07
N GLU A 166 -22.95 32.36 -0.83
CA GLU A 166 -23.38 33.09 -2.02
C GLU A 166 -24.19 34.34 -1.63
N ALA A 167 -25.07 34.24 -0.65
CA ALA A 167 -25.80 35.38 -0.13
C ALA A 167 -24.87 36.45 0.47
N VAL A 168 -23.87 36.04 1.26
CA VAL A 168 -22.96 36.96 1.92
C VAL A 168 -21.93 37.55 0.95
N LYS A 169 -21.25 36.72 0.14
CA LYS A 169 -20.18 37.12 -0.75
C LYS A 169 -20.68 37.60 -2.11
N GLY A 170 -21.67 36.90 -2.69
CA GLY A 170 -22.18 37.23 -4.02
C GLY A 170 -23.19 38.37 -4.04
N CYS A 171 -24.08 38.39 -3.03
CA CYS A 171 -25.11 39.45 -2.92
C CYS A 171 -24.74 40.58 -1.95
N ASN A 172 -23.61 40.48 -1.27
CA ASN A 172 -23.17 41.37 -0.19
C ASN A 172 -24.25 41.56 0.90
N PHE A 173 -24.93 40.45 1.26
CA PHE A 173 -26.07 40.45 2.18
C PHE A 173 -25.63 40.13 3.61
N PRO A 174 -25.87 41.04 4.61
CA PRO A 174 -25.32 40.89 5.96
C PRO A 174 -25.90 39.67 6.71
N LEU A 175 -25.09 38.97 7.46
CA LEU A 175 -25.51 37.80 8.31
C LEU A 175 -26.62 38.17 9.31
N LYS A 176 -26.61 39.40 9.85
CA LYS A 176 -27.66 39.88 10.77
C LYS A 176 -29.02 39.95 10.09
N GLU A 177 -29.07 40.33 8.83
CA GLU A 177 -30.32 40.39 8.05
C GLU A 177 -30.82 38.98 7.71
N ILE A 178 -29.94 38.03 7.40
CA ILE A 178 -30.31 36.63 7.17
C ILE A 178 -31.01 36.07 8.43
N ARG A 179 -30.45 36.29 9.62
CA ARG A 179 -31.06 35.86 10.88
C ARG A 179 -32.41 36.53 11.10
N ARG A 180 -32.51 37.83 10.90
CA ARG A 180 -33.73 38.59 11.04
C ARG A 180 -34.85 38.10 10.11
N LEU A 181 -34.53 37.87 8.83
CA LEU A 181 -35.50 37.34 7.87
C LEU A 181 -35.93 35.90 8.21
N SER A 182 -35.05 35.11 8.79
CA SER A 182 -35.41 33.77 9.30
C SER A 182 -36.32 33.82 10.52
N GLU A 183 -36.06 34.76 11.46
CA GLU A 183 -36.93 35.00 12.63
C GLU A 183 -38.29 35.54 12.24
N GLN A 184 -38.38 36.29 11.14
CA GLN A 184 -39.64 36.79 10.56
C GLN A 184 -40.41 35.75 9.74
N GLY A 185 -39.84 34.52 9.58
CA GLY A 185 -40.51 33.43 8.82
C GLY A 185 -40.47 33.64 7.30
N ILE A 186 -39.74 34.63 6.78
CA ILE A 186 -39.62 34.90 5.34
C ILE A 186 -38.73 33.84 4.66
N ILE A 187 -37.68 33.42 5.34
CA ILE A 187 -36.71 32.42 4.86
C ILE A 187 -36.54 31.32 5.90
N LYS A 188 -36.21 30.13 5.43
CA LYS A 188 -35.79 28.99 6.25
C LYS A 188 -34.34 28.67 5.99
N LEU A 189 -33.58 28.45 7.06
CA LEU A 189 -32.20 28.01 6.98
C LEU A 189 -32.19 26.48 7.06
N GLU A 190 -31.71 25.83 6.00
CA GLU A 190 -31.46 24.39 6.01
C GLU A 190 -29.97 24.14 6.06
N SER A 191 -29.51 23.51 7.12
CA SER A 191 -28.13 23.04 7.23
C SER A 191 -28.03 21.66 6.62
N ARG A 192 -27.11 21.48 5.68
CA ARG A 192 -26.73 20.16 5.15
C ARG A 192 -25.25 19.96 5.41
N ILE A 193 -24.90 18.74 5.79
CA ILE A 193 -23.51 18.33 5.90
C ILE A 193 -22.94 18.27 4.49
N LYS A 194 -21.87 19.05 4.25
CA LYS A 194 -21.10 18.99 3.01
C LYS A 194 -19.77 18.30 3.28
N TYR A 195 -19.70 17.05 2.90
CA TYR A 195 -18.48 16.30 3.01
C TYR A 195 -17.41 16.83 2.05
N ARG A 196 -16.16 16.92 2.54
CA ARG A 196 -15.00 17.26 1.72
C ARG A 196 -14.70 16.09 0.81
N ASN A 197 -14.89 16.26 -0.50
CA ASN A 197 -14.54 15.24 -1.49
C ASN A 197 -13.28 15.72 -2.24
N PRO A 198 -12.16 14.97 -2.19
CA PRO A 198 -10.94 15.32 -2.91
C PRO A 198 -11.04 15.11 -4.44
N PHE A 199 -12.09 14.44 -4.89
CA PHE A 199 -12.31 14.18 -6.31
C PHE A 199 -13.45 15.06 -6.85
N PRO A 200 -13.31 15.60 -8.07
CA PRO A 200 -14.38 16.35 -8.72
C PRO A 200 -15.60 15.44 -8.98
N GLU A 201 -16.76 16.07 -9.12
CA GLU A 201 -17.99 15.36 -9.48
C GLU A 201 -17.82 14.66 -10.83
N PHE A 202 -17.92 13.33 -10.82
CA PHE A 202 -17.93 12.52 -12.03
C PHE A 202 -19.39 12.22 -12.42
N THR A 203 -19.69 12.36 -13.70
CA THR A 203 -21.00 11.96 -14.21
C THR A 203 -21.10 10.45 -14.24
N LYS A 204 -22.11 9.89 -13.57
CA LYS A 204 -22.38 8.46 -13.61
C LYS A 204 -22.74 8.04 -15.05
N ARG A 205 -21.99 7.11 -15.63
CA ARG A 205 -22.31 6.52 -16.92
C ARG A 205 -22.95 5.14 -16.70
N SER A 206 -24.18 4.96 -17.20
CA SER A 206 -24.98 3.74 -17.00
C SER A 206 -24.63 2.59 -17.96
N ALA A 207 -23.64 2.72 -18.83
CA ALA A 207 -23.29 1.67 -19.78
C ALA A 207 -22.58 0.50 -19.06
N GLY A 208 -23.31 -0.56 -18.78
CA GLY A 208 -22.77 -1.82 -18.28
C GLY A 208 -21.86 -2.46 -19.33
N TRP A 209 -20.60 -2.69 -18.98
CA TRP A 209 -19.69 -3.51 -19.78
C TRP A 209 -20.17 -4.96 -19.74
N LYS A 210 -20.19 -5.62 -20.89
CA LYS A 210 -20.52 -7.05 -20.94
C LYS A 210 -19.28 -7.84 -20.54
N LEU A 211 -19.42 -8.65 -19.48
CA LEU A 211 -18.38 -9.61 -19.10
C LEU A 211 -18.18 -10.63 -20.22
N ASN A 212 -16.92 -10.97 -20.51
CA ASN A 212 -16.63 -12.10 -21.34
C ASN A 212 -16.94 -13.43 -20.59
N GLU A 213 -16.82 -14.55 -21.27
CA GLU A 213 -17.19 -15.85 -20.71
C GLU A 213 -16.37 -16.22 -19.47
N GLU A 214 -15.03 -16.05 -19.52
CA GLU A 214 -14.15 -16.33 -18.37
C GLU A 214 -14.50 -15.45 -17.16
N GLN A 215 -14.72 -14.17 -17.37
CA GLN A 215 -15.09 -13.21 -16.33
C GLN A 215 -16.46 -13.53 -15.71
N ARG A 216 -17.43 -13.89 -16.57
CA ARG A 216 -18.77 -14.26 -16.12
C ARG A 216 -18.74 -15.52 -15.27
N MET A 217 -18.04 -16.58 -15.71
CA MET A 217 -17.88 -17.83 -14.94
C MET A 217 -17.33 -17.57 -13.54
N ILE A 218 -16.32 -16.69 -13.42
CA ILE A 218 -15.75 -16.32 -12.12
C ILE A 218 -16.78 -15.60 -11.24
N ALA A 219 -17.54 -14.67 -11.81
CA ALA A 219 -18.56 -13.93 -11.08
C ALA A 219 -19.71 -14.84 -10.61
N GLU A 220 -20.13 -15.80 -11.44
CA GLU A 220 -21.15 -16.80 -11.12
C GLU A 220 -20.65 -17.80 -10.04
N ASP A 221 -19.41 -18.26 -10.15
CA ASP A 221 -18.79 -19.15 -9.17
C ASP A 221 -18.68 -18.48 -7.78
N PHE A 222 -18.24 -17.21 -7.74
CA PHE A 222 -18.24 -16.45 -6.49
C PHE A 222 -19.64 -16.29 -5.91
N GLN A 223 -20.63 -15.97 -6.75
CA GLN A 223 -22.02 -15.80 -6.31
C GLN A 223 -22.60 -17.07 -5.71
N ALA A 224 -22.30 -18.22 -6.32
CA ALA A 224 -22.74 -19.53 -5.84
C ALA A 224 -22.12 -19.88 -4.48
N GLU A 225 -20.78 -19.73 -4.34
CA GLU A 225 -20.10 -19.98 -3.07
C GLU A 225 -20.54 -19.01 -1.96
N TYR A 226 -20.62 -17.72 -2.27
CA TYR A 226 -21.04 -16.73 -1.29
C TYR A 226 -22.49 -16.94 -0.87
N GLY A 227 -23.37 -17.35 -1.81
CA GLY A 227 -24.77 -17.69 -1.58
C GLY A 227 -24.96 -18.92 -0.69
N SER A 228 -24.10 -19.93 -0.83
CA SER A 228 -24.10 -21.12 0.02
C SER A 228 -23.53 -20.91 1.43
N GLY A 229 -23.11 -19.67 1.76
CA GLY A 229 -22.50 -19.34 3.05
C GLY A 229 -20.99 -19.56 3.10
N LYS A 230 -20.37 -20.08 2.05
CA LYS A 230 -18.92 -20.27 2.01
C LYS A 230 -18.19 -18.94 1.91
N ARG A 231 -17.19 -18.76 2.73
CA ARG A 231 -16.26 -17.62 2.73
C ARG A 231 -14.86 -18.13 2.53
N GLY A 232 -14.08 -17.44 1.73
CA GLY A 232 -12.74 -17.91 1.41
C GLY A 232 -11.84 -16.81 0.85
N THR A 233 -10.61 -17.22 0.58
CA THR A 233 -9.62 -16.41 -0.12
C THR A 233 -9.47 -16.96 -1.53
N TYR A 234 -9.56 -16.05 -2.51
CA TYR A 234 -9.50 -16.34 -3.93
C TYR A 234 -8.29 -15.63 -4.54
N LEU A 235 -7.53 -16.34 -5.37
CA LEU A 235 -6.46 -15.74 -6.18
C LEU A 235 -6.96 -15.60 -7.62
N LEU A 236 -7.17 -14.36 -8.06
CA LEU A 236 -7.51 -14.03 -9.44
C LEU A 236 -6.22 -13.78 -10.21
N TYR A 237 -5.70 -14.81 -10.84
CA TYR A 237 -4.56 -14.75 -11.76
C TYR A 237 -5.06 -14.42 -13.17
N GLY A 238 -4.59 -13.34 -13.75
CA GLY A 238 -5.01 -12.98 -15.11
C GLY A 238 -3.94 -12.15 -15.81
N VAL A 239 -3.63 -12.50 -17.05
CA VAL A 239 -2.66 -11.76 -17.84
C VAL A 239 -2.92 -10.25 -17.87
N THR A 240 -1.88 -9.46 -18.10
CA THR A 240 -2.03 -8.00 -18.18
C THR A 240 -3.05 -7.62 -19.26
N GLY A 241 -4.07 -6.83 -18.90
CA GLY A 241 -5.16 -6.46 -19.80
C GLY A 241 -6.27 -7.52 -19.93
N SER A 242 -6.33 -8.54 -19.07
CA SER A 242 -7.41 -9.55 -19.07
C SER A 242 -8.76 -9.02 -18.54
N GLY A 243 -8.80 -7.79 -18.03
CA GLY A 243 -10.03 -7.21 -17.47
C GLY A 243 -10.32 -7.66 -16.04
N LYS A 244 -9.32 -7.92 -15.20
CA LYS A 244 -9.49 -8.19 -13.77
C LYS A 244 -10.39 -7.17 -13.07
N THR A 245 -10.23 -5.89 -13.42
CA THR A 245 -11.06 -4.81 -12.88
C THR A 245 -12.54 -5.00 -13.16
N GLU A 246 -12.93 -5.52 -14.33
CA GLU A 246 -14.34 -5.80 -14.64
C GLU A 246 -14.90 -6.93 -13.76
N VAL A 247 -14.08 -7.93 -13.43
CA VAL A 247 -14.46 -8.95 -12.44
C VAL A 247 -14.67 -8.31 -11.08
N TYR A 248 -13.76 -7.43 -10.62
CA TYR A 248 -13.93 -6.72 -9.34
C TYR A 248 -15.23 -5.93 -9.31
N LEU A 249 -15.53 -5.17 -10.37
CA LEU A 249 -16.78 -4.39 -10.46
C LEU A 249 -18.03 -5.29 -10.38
N ALA A 250 -18.01 -6.45 -11.04
CA ALA A 250 -19.11 -7.42 -10.97
C ALA A 250 -19.28 -8.02 -9.56
N LEU A 251 -18.18 -8.37 -8.89
CA LEU A 251 -18.21 -8.88 -7.51
C LEU A 251 -18.72 -7.82 -6.52
N ILE A 252 -18.31 -6.55 -6.71
CA ILE A 252 -18.79 -5.43 -5.92
C ILE A 252 -20.31 -5.27 -6.09
N GLU A 253 -20.83 -5.31 -7.32
CA GLU A 253 -22.28 -5.23 -7.56
C GLU A 253 -23.06 -6.32 -6.83
N GLN A 254 -22.55 -7.56 -6.85
CA GLN A 254 -23.17 -8.67 -6.11
C GLN A 254 -23.20 -8.41 -4.59
N MET A 255 -22.13 -7.81 -4.04
CA MET A 255 -22.08 -7.46 -2.62
C MET A 255 -23.05 -6.32 -2.27
N LEU A 256 -23.07 -5.28 -3.11
CA LEU A 256 -24.00 -4.16 -2.95
C LEU A 256 -25.47 -4.59 -3.02
N ALA A 257 -25.81 -5.55 -3.88
CA ALA A 257 -27.14 -6.16 -3.95
C ALA A 257 -27.51 -6.90 -2.65
N LYS A 258 -26.52 -7.39 -1.90
CA LYS A 258 -26.68 -8.03 -0.58
C LYS A 258 -26.52 -7.03 0.58
N GLN A 259 -26.51 -5.73 0.30
CA GLN A 259 -26.31 -4.65 1.28
C GLN A 259 -25.01 -4.79 2.09
N LYS A 260 -23.96 -5.36 1.49
CA LYS A 260 -22.64 -5.51 2.08
C LYS A 260 -21.70 -4.40 1.61
N GLN A 261 -20.76 -4.05 2.47
CA GLN A 261 -19.68 -3.11 2.17
C GLN A 261 -18.47 -3.85 1.60
N VAL A 262 -17.72 -3.17 0.74
CA VAL A 262 -16.55 -3.73 0.07
C VAL A 262 -15.35 -2.80 0.24
N ILE A 263 -14.20 -3.36 0.58
CA ILE A 263 -12.92 -2.66 0.60
C ILE A 263 -12.11 -3.09 -0.62
N VAL A 264 -11.61 -2.11 -1.38
CA VAL A 264 -10.72 -2.32 -2.53
C VAL A 264 -9.38 -1.66 -2.24
N LEU A 265 -8.35 -2.48 -2.07
CA LEU A 265 -6.98 -2.01 -1.87
C LEU A 265 -6.27 -1.95 -3.23
N ILE A 266 -5.68 -0.77 -3.51
CA ILE A 266 -4.92 -0.50 -4.72
C ILE A 266 -3.59 0.11 -4.28
N PRO A 267 -2.43 -0.29 -4.87
CA PRO A 267 -1.15 0.32 -4.55
C PRO A 267 -1.20 1.85 -4.74
N GLU A 268 -0.58 2.62 -3.84
CA GLU A 268 -0.73 4.08 -3.81
C GLU A 268 -0.33 4.76 -5.14
N ILE A 269 0.69 4.22 -5.81
CA ILE A 269 1.14 4.70 -7.13
C ILE A 269 0.10 4.43 -8.22
N SER A 270 -0.63 3.32 -8.12
CA SER A 270 -1.68 2.93 -9.07
C SER A 270 -3.05 3.52 -8.76
N LEU A 271 -3.20 4.14 -7.58
CA LEU A 271 -4.44 4.83 -7.16
C LEU A 271 -4.52 6.21 -7.84
N THR A 272 -4.61 6.18 -9.16
CA THR A 272 -4.70 7.38 -9.98
C THR A 272 -6.14 7.84 -10.11
N TYR A 273 -6.29 9.10 -10.58
CA TYR A 273 -7.59 9.67 -10.93
C TYR A 273 -8.38 8.77 -11.91
N GLN A 274 -7.70 8.20 -12.92
CA GLN A 274 -8.33 7.32 -13.90
C GLN A 274 -8.86 6.03 -13.29
N THR A 275 -8.10 5.44 -12.35
CA THR A 275 -8.53 4.22 -11.63
C THR A 275 -9.77 4.49 -10.79
N VAL A 276 -9.76 5.54 -9.98
CA VAL A 276 -10.89 5.94 -9.13
C VAL A 276 -12.11 6.29 -9.98
N ARG A 277 -11.92 6.98 -11.12
CA ARG A 277 -12.98 7.34 -12.06
C ARG A 277 -13.75 6.13 -12.57
N ARG A 278 -13.09 5.01 -12.93
CA ARG A 278 -13.76 3.77 -13.39
C ARG A 278 -14.78 3.25 -12.37
N PHE A 279 -14.42 3.26 -11.09
CA PHE A 279 -15.31 2.86 -10.03
C PHE A 279 -16.45 3.89 -9.84
N TYR A 280 -16.10 5.19 -9.89
CA TYR A 280 -17.07 6.27 -9.72
C TYR A 280 -18.13 6.28 -10.83
N GLU A 281 -17.74 6.02 -12.08
CA GLU A 281 -18.67 5.90 -13.21
C GLU A 281 -19.69 4.76 -13.00
N ARG A 282 -19.35 3.73 -12.21
CA ARG A 282 -20.18 2.58 -11.92
C ARG A 282 -21.03 2.76 -10.66
N PHE A 283 -20.44 3.21 -9.58
CA PHE A 283 -21.06 3.21 -8.25
C PHE A 283 -21.45 4.61 -7.74
N GLY A 284 -20.99 5.67 -8.38
CA GLY A 284 -21.35 7.05 -8.04
C GLY A 284 -20.97 7.42 -6.60
N GLU A 285 -21.89 8.08 -5.90
CA GLU A 285 -21.70 8.58 -4.55
C GLU A 285 -21.51 7.50 -3.46
N ARG A 286 -21.76 6.23 -3.78
CA ARG A 286 -21.54 5.12 -2.85
C ARG A 286 -20.07 4.81 -2.59
N ILE A 287 -19.14 5.59 -3.17
CA ILE A 287 -17.70 5.44 -3.02
C ILE A 287 -17.16 6.35 -1.94
N ALA A 288 -16.27 5.81 -1.10
CA ALA A 288 -15.36 6.58 -0.27
C ALA A 288 -13.91 6.22 -0.63
N VAL A 289 -13.06 7.24 -0.76
CA VAL A 289 -11.62 7.04 -1.01
C VAL A 289 -10.85 7.34 0.26
N ILE A 290 -9.85 6.51 0.60
CA ILE A 290 -8.94 6.71 1.73
C ILE A 290 -7.51 6.53 1.26
N ASN A 291 -6.71 7.62 1.25
CA ASN A 291 -5.30 7.59 0.90
C ASN A 291 -4.42 8.47 1.81
N SER A 292 -3.10 8.36 1.67
CA SER A 292 -2.16 9.10 2.53
C SER A 292 -2.16 10.61 2.25
N ARG A 293 -2.50 11.03 1.03
CA ARG A 293 -2.47 12.44 0.58
C ARG A 293 -3.68 13.26 1.07
N MET A 294 -4.73 12.59 1.56
CA MET A 294 -5.91 13.25 2.09
C MET A 294 -5.60 14.01 3.37
N SER A 295 -6.22 15.18 3.51
CA SER A 295 -6.22 15.93 4.77
C SER A 295 -6.95 15.16 5.88
N LYS A 296 -6.70 15.53 7.14
CA LYS A 296 -7.40 14.94 8.28
C LYS A 296 -8.93 15.10 8.19
N GLY A 297 -9.39 16.24 7.64
CA GLY A 297 -10.81 16.52 7.46
C GLY A 297 -11.46 15.61 6.42
N GLU A 298 -10.82 15.45 5.26
CA GLU A 298 -11.31 14.55 4.21
C GLU A 298 -11.38 13.09 4.67
N LYS A 299 -10.36 12.63 5.42
CA LYS A 299 -10.38 11.28 6.01
C LYS A 299 -11.50 11.11 7.04
N SER A 300 -11.72 12.14 7.88
CA SER A 300 -12.80 12.12 8.87
C SER A 300 -14.17 12.04 8.20
N ASP A 301 -14.40 12.87 7.18
CA ASP A 301 -15.65 12.90 6.42
C ASP A 301 -15.89 11.57 5.68
N ALA A 302 -14.86 10.98 5.08
CA ALA A 302 -14.95 9.66 4.44
C ALA A 302 -15.32 8.56 5.45
N CYS A 303 -14.72 8.55 6.64
CA CYS A 303 -15.03 7.58 7.69
C CYS A 303 -16.47 7.74 8.21
N GLU A 304 -16.97 8.98 8.37
CA GLU A 304 -18.35 9.21 8.78
C GLU A 304 -19.35 8.73 7.73
N ARG A 305 -19.09 8.97 6.42
CA ARG A 305 -19.93 8.45 5.32
C ARG A 305 -19.99 6.92 5.31
N ILE A 306 -18.86 6.25 5.61
CA ILE A 306 -18.79 4.78 5.68
C ILE A 306 -19.62 4.26 6.85
N ARG A 307 -19.52 4.87 8.05
CA ARG A 307 -20.32 4.50 9.24
C ARG A 307 -21.82 4.77 9.03
N ALA A 308 -22.15 5.90 8.41
CA ALA A 308 -23.54 6.24 8.10
C ALA A 308 -24.16 5.32 7.01
N GLY A 309 -23.38 4.45 6.38
CA GLY A 309 -23.84 3.60 5.28
C GLY A 309 -24.11 4.37 3.98
N GLU A 310 -23.62 5.61 3.85
CA GLU A 310 -23.71 6.41 2.63
C GLU A 310 -22.66 5.98 1.60
N ALA A 311 -21.56 5.37 2.06
CA ALA A 311 -20.52 4.80 1.22
C ALA A 311 -20.36 3.31 1.53
N ASP A 312 -20.56 2.49 0.51
CA ASP A 312 -20.45 1.02 0.61
C ASP A 312 -19.20 0.47 -0.09
N VAL A 313 -18.59 1.23 -0.99
CA VAL A 313 -17.36 0.86 -1.71
C VAL A 313 -16.24 1.75 -1.24
N ILE A 314 -15.28 1.16 -0.52
CA ILE A 314 -14.15 1.86 0.06
C ILE A 314 -12.91 1.54 -0.80
N ILE A 315 -12.32 2.56 -1.43
CA ILE A 315 -11.15 2.41 -2.28
C ILE A 315 -9.97 3.11 -1.62
N GLY A 316 -8.82 2.45 -1.60
CA GLY A 316 -7.64 3.12 -1.07
C GLY A 316 -6.38 2.30 -1.06
N ALA A 317 -5.32 2.90 -0.50
CA ALA A 317 -4.07 2.21 -0.25
C ALA A 317 -4.19 1.27 0.97
N ARG A 318 -3.10 0.63 1.35
CA ARG A 318 -3.02 -0.28 2.50
C ARG A 318 -3.81 0.17 3.74
N SER A 319 -3.80 1.46 4.07
CA SER A 319 -4.51 1.99 5.23
C SER A 319 -6.04 1.93 5.15
N ALA A 320 -6.60 1.83 3.93
CA ALA A 320 -8.03 1.65 3.75
C ALA A 320 -8.54 0.30 4.29
N LEU A 321 -7.62 -0.65 4.51
CA LEU A 321 -7.94 -1.93 5.15
C LEU A 321 -8.57 -1.74 6.54
N PHE A 322 -8.36 -0.62 7.21
CA PHE A 322 -8.91 -0.32 8.53
C PHE A 322 -10.10 0.65 8.49
N ALA A 323 -10.76 0.78 7.34
CA ALA A 323 -11.98 1.58 7.23
C ALA A 323 -13.07 1.05 8.20
N PRO A 324 -13.85 1.95 8.84
CA PRO A 324 -14.86 1.58 9.84
C PRO A 324 -16.12 1.05 9.16
N THR A 325 -16.09 -0.21 8.75
CA THR A 325 -17.22 -0.89 8.09
C THR A 325 -17.99 -1.74 9.07
N GLU A 326 -19.32 -1.66 9.06
CA GLU A 326 -20.19 -2.49 9.91
C GLU A 326 -20.68 -3.76 9.18
N ARG A 327 -20.72 -3.73 7.86
CA ARG A 327 -21.33 -4.77 7.03
C ARG A 327 -20.35 -5.31 5.99
N LEU A 328 -19.07 -5.46 6.36
CA LEU A 328 -18.03 -5.94 5.45
C LEU A 328 -18.38 -7.30 4.85
N GLY A 329 -18.36 -7.42 3.52
CA GLY A 329 -18.64 -8.67 2.81
C GLY A 329 -17.50 -9.13 1.90
N LEU A 330 -16.66 -8.20 1.45
CA LEU A 330 -15.59 -8.51 0.50
C LEU A 330 -14.41 -7.55 0.69
N ILE A 331 -13.20 -8.09 0.63
CA ILE A 331 -11.96 -7.31 0.51
C ILE A 331 -11.29 -7.72 -0.80
N ILE A 332 -11.00 -6.75 -1.66
CA ILE A 332 -10.25 -6.96 -2.91
C ILE A 332 -8.88 -6.32 -2.75
N ILE A 333 -7.83 -7.03 -3.11
CA ILE A 333 -6.45 -6.52 -3.13
C ILE A 333 -5.96 -6.64 -4.57
N ASP A 334 -5.90 -5.51 -5.27
CA ASP A 334 -5.36 -5.46 -6.62
C ASP A 334 -3.84 -5.36 -6.59
N GLU A 335 -3.16 -5.96 -7.59
CA GLU A 335 -1.70 -6.09 -7.64
C GLU A 335 -1.13 -6.61 -6.31
N GLU A 336 -1.65 -7.75 -5.80
CA GLU A 336 -1.37 -8.29 -4.46
C GLU A 336 0.12 -8.51 -4.16
N HIS A 337 0.92 -8.65 -5.23
CA HIS A 337 2.37 -8.83 -5.18
C HIS A 337 3.14 -7.53 -4.86
N ASP A 338 2.46 -6.36 -4.86
CA ASP A 338 3.14 -5.08 -4.67
C ASP A 338 3.70 -4.95 -3.25
N GLY A 339 5.00 -4.60 -3.15
CA GLY A 339 5.68 -4.42 -1.87
C GLY A 339 5.08 -3.34 -0.97
N ALA A 340 4.27 -2.41 -1.53
CA ALA A 340 3.58 -1.37 -0.76
C ALA A 340 2.57 -1.93 0.26
N TYR A 341 2.16 -3.19 0.10
CA TYR A 341 1.27 -3.86 1.04
C TYR A 341 1.95 -4.32 2.33
N LYS A 342 3.27 -4.35 2.40
CA LYS A 342 4.03 -4.51 3.65
C LYS A 342 4.28 -3.15 4.31
N SER A 343 4.11 -3.06 5.62
CA SER A 343 4.41 -1.83 6.37
C SER A 343 5.91 -1.69 6.63
N ASP A 344 6.46 -0.50 6.37
CA ASP A 344 7.85 -0.16 6.70
C ASP A 344 8.01 0.24 8.18
N THR A 345 6.91 0.64 8.83
CA THR A 345 6.87 1.05 10.23
C THR A 345 6.21 -0.01 11.09
N SER A 346 6.58 -0.06 12.37
CA SER A 346 5.97 -0.99 13.34
C SER A 346 4.49 -0.62 13.62
N PRO A 347 3.62 -1.63 13.66
CA PRO A 347 3.80 -3.04 13.30
C PRO A 347 4.07 -3.23 11.79
N LYS A 348 5.06 -4.05 11.46
CA LYS A 348 5.45 -4.32 10.07
C LYS A 348 4.52 -5.36 9.41
N TYR A 349 3.23 -5.07 9.43
CA TYR A 349 2.20 -5.98 8.93
C TYR A 349 2.16 -6.06 7.41
N HIS A 350 1.64 -7.18 6.90
CA HIS A 350 1.31 -7.38 5.50
C HIS A 350 -0.21 -7.28 5.30
N ALA A 351 -0.66 -6.44 4.35
CA ALA A 351 -2.08 -6.20 4.13
C ALA A 351 -2.86 -7.47 3.75
N ARG A 352 -2.27 -8.39 2.96
CA ARG A 352 -2.90 -9.66 2.58
C ARG A 352 -3.28 -10.50 3.80
N GLU A 353 -2.34 -10.76 4.69
CA GLU A 353 -2.56 -11.57 5.88
C GLU A 353 -3.54 -10.90 6.85
N THR A 354 -3.39 -9.59 7.01
CA THR A 354 -4.30 -8.79 7.85
C THR A 354 -5.72 -8.74 7.27
N ALA A 355 -5.86 -8.66 5.94
CA ALA A 355 -7.16 -8.70 5.26
C ALA A 355 -7.84 -10.05 5.43
N ILE A 356 -7.10 -11.15 5.30
CA ILE A 356 -7.62 -12.51 5.50
C ILE A 356 -8.10 -12.69 6.94
N TYR A 357 -7.31 -12.22 7.91
CA TYR A 357 -7.71 -12.26 9.33
C TYR A 357 -8.96 -11.43 9.59
N ARG A 358 -8.99 -10.15 9.12
CA ARG A 358 -10.17 -9.28 9.27
C ARG A 358 -11.41 -9.86 8.60
N ALA A 359 -11.26 -10.39 7.39
CA ALA A 359 -12.35 -11.02 6.66
C ALA A 359 -12.93 -12.22 7.43
N GLY A 360 -12.09 -13.01 8.08
CA GLY A 360 -12.51 -14.11 8.94
C GLY A 360 -13.38 -13.64 10.10
N LEU A 361 -12.99 -12.54 10.78
CA LEU A 361 -13.78 -11.94 11.87
C LEU A 361 -15.15 -11.44 11.39
N CYS A 362 -15.20 -10.83 10.21
CA CYS A 362 -16.43 -10.22 9.67
C CYS A 362 -17.32 -11.19 8.86
N GLY A 363 -16.92 -12.44 8.66
CA GLY A 363 -17.60 -13.35 7.74
C GLY A 363 -17.57 -12.85 6.28
N ALA A 364 -16.47 -12.22 5.87
CA ALA A 364 -16.24 -11.70 4.53
C ALA A 364 -15.34 -12.63 3.70
N SER A 365 -15.26 -12.39 2.40
CA SER A 365 -14.33 -13.06 1.49
C SER A 365 -13.17 -12.14 1.09
N VAL A 366 -12.05 -12.71 0.62
CA VAL A 366 -10.90 -11.96 0.12
C VAL A 366 -10.59 -12.37 -1.32
N VAL A 367 -10.40 -11.39 -2.20
CA VAL A 367 -9.95 -11.61 -3.58
C VAL A 367 -8.60 -10.92 -3.76
N LEU A 368 -7.61 -11.70 -4.11
CA LEU A 368 -6.25 -11.27 -4.42
C LEU A 368 -6.08 -11.27 -5.94
N GLY A 369 -5.87 -10.11 -6.54
CA GLY A 369 -5.72 -9.98 -7.97
C GLY A 369 -4.30 -9.67 -8.39
N SER A 370 -3.78 -10.38 -9.39
CA SER A 370 -2.47 -10.11 -9.98
C SER A 370 -2.32 -10.69 -11.37
N ALA A 371 -1.50 -10.05 -12.20
CA ALA A 371 -1.00 -10.62 -13.44
C ALA A 371 0.27 -11.46 -13.21
N THR A 372 0.97 -11.17 -12.15
CA THR A 372 2.21 -11.82 -11.72
C THR A 372 2.14 -12.06 -10.22
N PRO A 373 1.35 -13.04 -9.76
CA PRO A 373 1.14 -13.29 -8.34
C PRO A 373 2.45 -13.41 -7.56
N SER A 374 2.43 -13.10 -6.28
CA SER A 374 3.56 -13.43 -5.42
C SER A 374 3.71 -14.96 -5.32
N VAL A 375 4.95 -15.43 -5.22
CA VAL A 375 5.23 -16.87 -5.09
C VAL A 375 4.51 -17.45 -3.87
N GLU A 376 4.38 -16.66 -2.81
CA GLU A 376 3.64 -17.00 -1.60
C GLU A 376 2.14 -17.22 -1.88
N ALA A 377 1.48 -16.28 -2.56
CA ALA A 377 0.04 -16.38 -2.84
C ALA A 377 -0.27 -17.52 -3.80
N TYR A 378 0.56 -17.71 -4.82
CA TYR A 378 0.37 -18.78 -5.80
C TYR A 378 0.62 -20.16 -5.18
N ALA A 379 1.62 -20.31 -4.30
CA ALA A 379 1.84 -21.53 -3.54
C ALA A 379 0.63 -21.89 -2.65
N GLN A 380 0.01 -20.87 -2.01
CA GLN A 380 -1.22 -21.11 -1.21
C GLN A 380 -2.41 -21.51 -2.12
N ALA A 381 -2.48 -20.99 -3.34
CA ALA A 381 -3.50 -21.41 -4.30
C ALA A 381 -3.28 -22.86 -4.78
N LEU A 382 -2.05 -23.25 -5.08
CA LEU A 382 -1.73 -24.63 -5.47
C LEU A 382 -1.92 -25.63 -4.33
N SER A 383 -1.73 -25.21 -3.08
CA SER A 383 -2.00 -26.06 -1.90
C SER A 383 -3.50 -26.21 -1.57
N GLY A 384 -4.38 -25.50 -2.28
CA GLY A 384 -5.82 -25.52 -2.05
C GLY A 384 -6.31 -24.60 -0.91
N LYS A 385 -5.40 -23.85 -0.24
CA LYS A 385 -5.81 -22.87 0.78
C LYS A 385 -6.52 -21.65 0.17
N TYR A 386 -6.09 -21.24 -1.05
CA TYR A 386 -6.80 -20.23 -1.82
C TYR A 386 -7.42 -20.91 -3.03
N LYS A 387 -8.59 -20.44 -3.46
CA LYS A 387 -9.19 -20.90 -4.71
C LYS A 387 -8.57 -20.11 -5.87
N LEU A 388 -8.05 -20.81 -6.87
CA LEU A 388 -7.44 -20.19 -8.04
C LEU A 388 -8.50 -19.91 -9.11
N TRP A 389 -8.62 -18.66 -9.55
CA TRP A 389 -9.32 -18.23 -10.75
C TRP A 389 -8.33 -17.72 -11.78
N THR A 390 -8.52 -18.09 -13.03
CA THR A 390 -7.57 -17.75 -14.09
C THR A 390 -8.28 -17.07 -15.26
N LEU A 391 -7.74 -15.92 -15.70
CA LEU A 391 -8.13 -15.21 -16.92
C LEU A 391 -6.97 -15.32 -17.92
N LYS A 392 -7.10 -16.20 -18.91
CA LYS A 392 -6.04 -16.52 -19.88
C LYS A 392 -5.96 -15.55 -21.04
N LYS A 393 -7.08 -14.92 -21.40
CA LYS A 393 -7.20 -14.06 -22.58
C LYS A 393 -7.16 -12.57 -22.19
N ARG A 394 -6.53 -11.75 -23.04
CA ARG A 394 -6.68 -10.30 -22.96
C ARG A 394 -8.11 -9.89 -23.32
N ALA A 395 -8.60 -8.81 -22.73
CA ALA A 395 -9.88 -8.21 -23.09
C ALA A 395 -9.76 -7.60 -24.51
N GLY A 396 -10.77 -7.81 -25.34
CA GLY A 396 -10.74 -7.40 -26.76
C GLY A 396 -9.85 -8.32 -27.61
N ASN A 397 -9.40 -7.81 -28.76
CA ASN A 397 -8.56 -8.54 -29.72
C ASN A 397 -7.05 -8.27 -29.56
N ALA A 398 -6.62 -7.67 -28.46
CA ALA A 398 -5.23 -7.30 -28.24
C ALA A 398 -4.34 -8.53 -28.09
N MET A 399 -3.32 -8.65 -28.96
CA MET A 399 -2.32 -9.71 -28.88
C MET A 399 -1.24 -9.40 -27.84
N LEU A 400 -0.58 -10.43 -27.32
CA LEU A 400 0.61 -10.24 -26.51
C LEU A 400 1.72 -9.62 -27.38
N PRO A 401 2.55 -8.70 -26.85
CA PRO A 401 3.63 -8.10 -27.61
C PRO A 401 4.70 -9.16 -27.94
N LYS A 402 5.36 -8.97 -29.08
CA LYS A 402 6.53 -9.78 -29.43
C LYS A 402 7.70 -9.35 -28.54
N THR A 403 8.19 -10.25 -27.72
CA THR A 403 9.32 -9.97 -26.82
C THR A 403 10.60 -10.61 -27.35
N GLN A 404 11.67 -9.82 -27.43
CA GLN A 404 12.99 -10.23 -27.88
C GLN A 404 14.02 -9.95 -26.77
N ILE A 405 14.86 -10.94 -26.49
CA ILE A 405 15.98 -10.80 -25.56
C ILE A 405 17.24 -10.49 -26.37
N ILE A 406 17.96 -9.44 -26.00
CA ILE A 406 19.23 -9.06 -26.60
C ILE A 406 20.37 -9.30 -25.62
N ASP A 407 21.33 -10.10 -26.03
CA ASP A 407 22.54 -10.39 -25.27
C ASP A 407 23.55 -9.25 -25.42
N LEU A 408 23.70 -8.43 -24.40
CA LEU A 408 24.66 -7.32 -24.39
C LEU A 408 26.13 -7.77 -24.44
N ARG A 409 26.43 -9.05 -24.15
CA ARG A 409 27.76 -9.62 -24.29
C ARG A 409 28.15 -9.75 -25.77
N GLU A 410 27.18 -10.16 -26.60
CA GLU A 410 27.37 -10.28 -28.06
C GLU A 410 27.45 -8.89 -28.71
N GLU A 411 26.64 -7.92 -28.29
CA GLU A 411 26.74 -6.53 -28.72
C GLU A 411 28.17 -5.96 -28.47
N LEU A 412 28.71 -6.22 -27.26
CA LEU A 412 30.04 -5.79 -26.90
C LEU A 412 31.14 -6.45 -27.77
N LYS A 413 30.98 -7.75 -28.12
CA LYS A 413 31.90 -8.47 -29.01
C LYS A 413 31.89 -7.90 -30.43
N LYS A 414 30.74 -7.46 -30.91
CA LYS A 414 30.58 -6.77 -32.20
C LYS A 414 31.16 -5.34 -32.19
N GLY A 415 31.57 -4.83 -31.03
CA GLY A 415 32.11 -3.48 -30.86
C GLY A 415 31.08 -2.43 -30.48
N ASN A 416 29.80 -2.79 -30.33
CA ASN A 416 28.77 -1.85 -29.84
C ASN A 416 28.99 -1.53 -28.36
N ARG A 417 29.30 -0.27 -28.06
CA ARG A 417 29.51 0.26 -26.71
C ARG A 417 28.41 1.23 -26.30
N SER A 418 27.41 1.44 -27.15
CA SER A 418 26.23 2.26 -26.83
C SER A 418 25.43 1.65 -25.68
N ILE A 419 24.59 2.47 -25.06
CA ILE A 419 23.56 2.04 -24.10
C ILE A 419 22.47 1.21 -24.84
N PHE A 420 22.27 1.50 -26.12
CA PHE A 420 21.28 0.86 -26.94
C PHE A 420 21.93 -0.22 -27.81
N SER A 421 21.32 -1.42 -27.84
CA SER A 421 21.67 -2.46 -28.81
C SER A 421 21.31 -2.00 -30.22
N GLU A 422 21.94 -2.58 -31.23
CA GLU A 422 21.63 -2.27 -32.61
C GLU A 422 20.14 -2.43 -32.93
N GLU A 423 19.54 -3.52 -32.49
CA GLU A 423 18.11 -3.79 -32.68
C GLU A 423 17.23 -2.74 -32.01
N LEU A 424 17.53 -2.36 -30.76
CA LEU A 424 16.74 -1.34 -30.05
C LEU A 424 16.89 0.03 -30.71
N HIS A 425 18.10 0.38 -31.14
CA HIS A 425 18.36 1.63 -31.86
C HIS A 425 17.55 1.71 -33.18
N GLU A 426 17.54 0.65 -33.98
CA GLU A 426 16.76 0.60 -35.22
C GLU A 426 15.24 0.69 -34.96
N LYS A 427 14.76 -0.03 -33.94
CA LYS A 427 13.34 0.02 -33.54
C LYS A 427 12.92 1.40 -33.04
N ILE A 428 13.77 2.09 -32.28
CA ILE A 428 13.49 3.48 -31.84
C ILE A 428 13.34 4.37 -33.09
N LYS A 429 14.29 4.29 -34.03
CA LYS A 429 14.27 5.07 -35.27
C LYS A 429 13.02 4.78 -36.11
N GLU A 430 12.64 3.51 -36.25
CA GLU A 430 11.42 3.07 -36.95
C GLU A 430 10.16 3.69 -36.32
N ARG A 431 10.02 3.64 -35.00
CA ARG A 431 8.84 4.17 -34.28
C ARG A 431 8.74 5.69 -34.35
N LEU A 432 9.88 6.37 -34.22
CA LEU A 432 9.92 7.84 -34.35
C LEU A 432 9.48 8.26 -35.78
N ALA A 433 9.94 7.57 -36.82
CA ALA A 433 9.51 7.83 -38.18
C ALA A 433 8.00 7.61 -38.40
N LYS A 434 7.40 6.64 -37.68
CA LYS A 434 5.95 6.35 -37.72
C LYS A 434 5.13 7.25 -36.76
N LYS A 435 5.76 8.17 -36.02
CA LYS A 435 5.13 8.99 -34.97
C LYS A 435 4.41 8.14 -33.93
N GLU A 436 5.00 7.00 -33.59
CA GLU A 436 4.53 6.12 -32.52
C GLU A 436 5.32 6.38 -31.26
N GLN A 437 4.69 6.13 -30.09
CA GLN A 437 5.32 6.40 -28.81
C GLN A 437 6.16 5.22 -28.33
N ILE A 438 7.22 5.54 -27.60
CA ILE A 438 8.22 4.60 -27.09
C ILE A 438 8.30 4.74 -25.58
N MET A 439 8.42 3.63 -24.88
CA MET A 439 8.70 3.60 -23.47
C MET A 439 10.05 2.95 -23.21
N LEU A 440 10.97 3.67 -22.56
CA LEU A 440 12.27 3.13 -22.15
C LEU A 440 12.31 2.97 -20.64
N PHE A 441 12.44 1.74 -20.23
CA PHE A 441 12.40 1.36 -18.82
C PHE A 441 13.78 1.05 -18.28
N LEU A 442 14.14 1.68 -17.17
CA LEU A 442 15.36 1.41 -16.38
C LEU A 442 14.96 1.07 -14.95
N ASN A 443 15.31 -0.11 -14.47
CA ASN A 443 14.72 -0.60 -13.21
C ASN A 443 15.12 0.19 -11.96
N ARG A 444 16.27 0.87 -11.91
CA ARG A 444 16.72 1.51 -10.67
C ARG A 444 17.52 2.80 -10.86
N ARG A 445 17.50 3.63 -9.80
CA ARG A 445 18.39 4.76 -9.60
C ARG A 445 19.70 4.35 -8.92
N GLY A 446 20.78 4.98 -9.32
CA GLY A 446 22.04 4.99 -8.57
C GLY A 446 22.96 3.81 -8.85
N PHE A 447 24.07 3.80 -8.16
CA PHE A 447 25.09 2.74 -8.20
C PHE A 447 24.44 1.41 -7.77
N ALA A 448 24.29 0.47 -8.70
CA ALA A 448 24.09 -0.91 -8.31
C ALA A 448 25.38 -1.35 -7.60
N GLY A 449 25.28 -1.70 -6.33
CA GLY A 449 26.44 -2.09 -5.54
C GLY A 449 26.99 -3.48 -5.89
N PHE A 450 26.55 -4.11 -6.99
CA PHE A 450 27.04 -5.40 -7.42
C PHE A 450 28.13 -5.27 -8.51
N VAL A 451 28.94 -6.30 -8.60
CA VAL A 451 30.01 -6.41 -9.57
C VAL A 451 29.72 -7.54 -10.53
N SER A 452 29.80 -7.24 -11.83
CA SER A 452 29.65 -8.22 -12.88
C SER A 452 30.75 -8.15 -13.93
N CYS A 453 31.03 -9.28 -14.56
CA CYS A 453 31.90 -9.35 -15.71
C CYS A 453 31.08 -9.02 -16.97
N ARG A 454 31.43 -7.95 -17.66
CA ARG A 454 30.72 -7.54 -18.87
C ARG A 454 30.99 -8.45 -20.08
N ALA A 455 32.09 -9.24 -20.03
CA ALA A 455 32.45 -10.15 -21.12
C ALA A 455 31.65 -11.46 -21.09
N CYS A 456 31.34 -12.01 -19.89
CA CYS A 456 30.63 -13.28 -19.78
C CYS A 456 29.36 -13.22 -18.91
N GLY A 457 28.99 -12.04 -18.37
CA GLY A 457 27.82 -11.88 -17.54
C GLY A 457 27.97 -12.37 -16.09
N GLN A 458 29.10 -13.01 -15.73
CA GLN A 458 29.29 -13.60 -14.40
C GLN A 458 29.14 -12.54 -13.30
N VAL A 459 28.31 -12.84 -12.33
CA VAL A 459 28.14 -12.05 -11.09
C VAL A 459 28.74 -12.80 -9.91
N ILE A 460 29.33 -12.08 -8.98
CA ILE A 460 29.94 -12.69 -7.80
C ILE A 460 28.86 -12.87 -6.74
N LYS A 461 28.61 -14.14 -6.36
CA LYS A 461 27.59 -14.53 -5.41
C LYS A 461 28.17 -15.05 -4.10
N CYS A 462 27.43 -14.93 -3.03
CA CYS A 462 27.77 -15.53 -1.74
C CYS A 462 27.66 -17.06 -1.79
N PRO A 463 28.69 -17.80 -1.41
CA PRO A 463 28.68 -19.25 -1.45
C PRO A 463 27.69 -19.91 -0.46
N HIS A 464 27.25 -19.16 0.55
CA HIS A 464 26.36 -19.66 1.60
C HIS A 464 24.88 -19.31 1.36
N CYS A 465 24.62 -18.16 0.73
CA CYS A 465 23.27 -17.61 0.58
C CYS A 465 22.78 -17.54 -0.88
N ASP A 466 23.67 -17.79 -1.83
CA ASP A 466 23.43 -17.65 -3.29
C ASP A 466 22.88 -16.27 -3.74
N VAL A 467 22.98 -15.26 -2.90
CA VAL A 467 22.66 -13.87 -3.26
C VAL A 467 23.92 -13.15 -3.72
N THR A 468 23.75 -12.12 -4.55
CA THR A 468 24.84 -11.29 -5.06
C THR A 468 25.56 -10.56 -3.93
N LEU A 469 26.90 -10.48 -3.99
CA LEU A 469 27.71 -9.70 -3.05
C LEU A 469 27.69 -8.21 -3.41
N THR A 470 27.64 -7.34 -2.39
CA THR A 470 27.73 -5.88 -2.56
C THR A 470 29.16 -5.41 -2.49
N TYR A 471 29.55 -4.57 -3.45
CA TYR A 471 30.85 -3.88 -3.43
C TYR A 471 30.82 -2.70 -2.45
N HIS A 472 31.78 -2.67 -1.55
CA HIS A 472 32.01 -1.60 -0.59
C HIS A 472 33.24 -0.77 -0.94
N ARG A 473 33.24 0.52 -0.53
CA ARG A 473 34.34 1.47 -0.81
C ARG A 473 35.70 1.04 -0.28
N ASN A 474 35.74 0.11 0.69
CA ASN A 474 36.97 -0.47 1.22
C ASN A 474 37.57 -1.57 0.31
N GLY A 475 37.09 -1.75 -0.90
CA GLY A 475 37.56 -2.76 -1.84
C GLY A 475 37.09 -4.19 -1.55
N LYS A 476 36.15 -4.37 -0.66
CA LYS A 476 35.57 -5.69 -0.32
C LYS A 476 34.18 -5.90 -0.92
N LEU A 477 33.89 -7.16 -1.22
CA LEU A 477 32.57 -7.67 -1.56
C LEU A 477 31.99 -8.33 -0.30
N ARG A 478 30.72 -8.00 0.05
CA ARG A 478 30.09 -8.48 1.27
C ARG A 478 28.69 -9.01 1.06
N CYS A 479 28.35 -10.10 1.75
CA CYS A 479 26.99 -10.60 1.87
C CYS A 479 26.30 -9.98 3.10
N HIS A 480 25.15 -9.34 2.90
CA HIS A 480 24.36 -8.74 3.99
C HIS A 480 23.40 -9.73 4.68
N TYR A 481 23.35 -11.01 4.25
CA TYR A 481 22.61 -12.05 4.97
C TYR A 481 23.46 -12.82 5.98
N CYS A 482 24.67 -13.21 5.61
CA CYS A 482 25.52 -14.03 6.47
C CYS A 482 26.83 -13.36 6.89
N GLY A 483 27.13 -12.17 6.37
CA GLY A 483 28.36 -11.44 6.69
C GLY A 483 29.61 -11.93 5.95
N TYR A 484 29.51 -12.91 5.04
CA TYR A 484 30.64 -13.36 4.23
C TYR A 484 31.29 -12.19 3.50
N GLU A 485 32.63 -12.10 3.56
CA GLU A 485 33.41 -11.08 2.88
C GLU A 485 34.51 -11.70 2.04
N GLU A 486 34.74 -11.14 0.86
CA GLU A 486 35.90 -11.43 0.03
C GLU A 486 36.50 -10.16 -0.58
N THR A 487 37.77 -10.22 -1.00
CA THR A 487 38.44 -9.08 -1.66
C THR A 487 37.96 -8.99 -3.11
N PHE A 488 37.67 -7.77 -3.57
CA PHE A 488 37.35 -7.52 -4.96
C PHE A 488 38.55 -7.85 -5.87
N VAL A 489 38.32 -8.72 -6.83
CA VAL A 489 39.31 -9.13 -7.83
C VAL A 489 39.02 -8.45 -9.16
N LYS A 490 39.99 -7.78 -9.76
CA LYS A 490 39.83 -7.07 -11.04
C LYS A 490 39.72 -7.99 -12.27
N GLN A 491 39.89 -9.28 -12.09
CA GLN A 491 39.75 -10.29 -13.14
C GLN A 491 38.56 -11.22 -12.84
N CYS A 492 37.82 -11.56 -13.89
CA CYS A 492 36.72 -12.49 -13.76
C CYS A 492 37.21 -13.88 -13.33
N PRO A 493 36.64 -14.49 -12.29
CA PRO A 493 37.06 -15.83 -11.86
C PRO A 493 36.76 -16.91 -12.92
N VAL A 494 35.76 -16.70 -13.77
CA VAL A 494 35.33 -17.66 -14.82
C VAL A 494 36.07 -17.47 -16.12
N CYS A 495 35.95 -16.30 -16.77
CA CYS A 495 36.53 -16.07 -18.12
C CYS A 495 37.85 -15.33 -18.13
N LYS A 496 38.39 -14.97 -16.97
CA LYS A 496 39.66 -14.24 -16.79
C LYS A 496 39.74 -12.85 -17.46
N SER A 497 38.60 -12.36 -17.94
CA SER A 497 38.49 -11.02 -18.53
C SER A 497 38.77 -9.93 -17.51
N PRO A 498 39.48 -8.82 -17.89
CA PRO A 498 39.67 -7.65 -17.02
C PRO A 498 38.40 -6.75 -16.96
N HIS A 499 37.35 -7.04 -17.71
CA HIS A 499 36.16 -6.22 -17.77
C HIS A 499 35.19 -6.49 -16.62
N VAL A 500 35.70 -6.52 -15.39
CA VAL A 500 34.91 -6.65 -14.17
C VAL A 500 34.73 -5.27 -13.56
N ALA A 501 33.52 -4.82 -13.44
CA ALA A 501 33.20 -3.49 -12.94
C ALA A 501 31.87 -3.46 -12.16
N ALA A 502 31.73 -2.48 -11.28
CA ALA A 502 30.46 -2.15 -10.68
C ALA A 502 29.48 -1.64 -11.76
N PHE A 503 28.26 -2.15 -11.75
CA PHE A 503 27.23 -1.75 -12.70
C PHE A 503 26.60 -0.42 -12.28
N GLY A 504 26.45 0.55 -13.20
CA GLY A 504 25.84 1.85 -12.90
C GLY A 504 25.33 2.53 -14.18
N LEU A 505 24.02 2.43 -14.42
CA LEU A 505 23.28 3.15 -15.46
C LEU A 505 22.18 3.98 -14.77
N GLY A 506 22.15 5.29 -15.02
CA GLY A 506 21.14 6.22 -14.50
C GLY A 506 20.31 6.83 -15.61
N THR A 507 19.10 7.26 -15.30
CA THR A 507 18.15 7.91 -16.24
C THR A 507 18.75 9.13 -16.92
N GLU A 508 19.57 9.93 -16.22
CA GLU A 508 20.25 11.09 -16.78
C GLU A 508 21.25 10.73 -17.90
N LYS A 509 21.99 9.63 -17.73
CA LYS A 509 22.91 9.15 -18.77
C LYS A 509 22.18 8.63 -19.98
N VAL A 510 21.04 7.96 -19.76
CA VAL A 510 20.18 7.47 -20.86
C VAL A 510 19.56 8.63 -21.61
N GLU A 511 19.06 9.65 -20.90
CA GLU A 511 18.51 10.86 -21.50
C GLU A 511 19.54 11.59 -22.37
N ALA A 512 20.77 11.76 -21.85
CA ALA A 512 21.87 12.37 -22.62
C ALA A 512 22.23 11.55 -23.88
N ALA A 513 22.23 10.23 -23.79
CA ALA A 513 22.45 9.35 -24.95
C ALA A 513 21.32 9.46 -25.97
N LEU A 514 20.07 9.53 -25.52
CA LEU A 514 18.90 9.71 -26.42
C LEU A 514 18.99 11.04 -27.18
N HIS A 515 19.35 12.14 -26.53
CA HIS A 515 19.50 13.43 -27.20
C HIS A 515 20.68 13.45 -28.18
N ALA A 516 21.75 12.68 -27.90
CA ALA A 516 22.89 12.56 -28.80
C ALA A 516 22.60 11.71 -30.04
N GLU A 517 21.89 10.57 -29.87
CA GLU A 517 21.61 9.61 -30.95
C GLU A 517 20.30 9.93 -31.72
N PHE A 518 19.32 10.60 -31.05
CA PHE A 518 18.01 10.98 -31.61
C PHE A 518 17.67 12.44 -31.25
N PRO A 519 18.38 13.43 -31.85
CA PRO A 519 18.25 14.84 -31.44
C PRO A 519 16.86 15.44 -31.71
N GLU A 520 16.08 14.87 -32.62
CA GLU A 520 14.73 15.34 -32.93
C GLU A 520 13.64 14.73 -32.00
N ALA A 521 13.99 13.74 -31.17
CA ALA A 521 13.03 13.08 -30.30
C ALA A 521 12.70 13.91 -29.07
N ARG A 522 11.41 14.08 -28.79
CA ARG A 522 10.94 14.73 -27.56
C ARG A 522 10.95 13.72 -26.42
N VAL A 523 11.98 13.80 -25.57
CA VAL A 523 12.17 12.87 -24.45
C VAL A 523 11.55 13.43 -23.18
N LEU A 524 10.70 12.66 -22.53
CA LEU A 524 10.12 12.97 -21.21
C LEU A 524 10.71 12.02 -20.17
N ARG A 525 11.55 12.54 -19.28
CA ARG A 525 12.13 11.76 -18.18
C ARG A 525 11.26 11.82 -16.95
N MET A 526 10.82 10.64 -16.47
CA MET A 526 10.02 10.48 -15.26
C MET A 526 10.72 9.63 -14.22
N ASP A 527 11.25 10.27 -13.21
CA ASP A 527 11.83 9.64 -12.05
C ASP A 527 11.49 10.42 -10.77
N MET A 528 11.95 9.97 -9.58
CA MET A 528 11.58 10.65 -8.33
C MET A 528 12.14 12.08 -8.23
N ASP A 529 13.23 12.43 -8.94
CA ASP A 529 13.79 13.79 -8.90
C ASP A 529 12.92 14.74 -9.70
N THR A 530 12.45 14.30 -10.87
CA THR A 530 11.55 15.08 -11.73
C THR A 530 10.12 15.16 -11.19
N THR A 531 9.69 14.21 -10.34
CA THR A 531 8.31 14.11 -9.82
C THR A 531 8.14 14.59 -8.37
N ARG A 532 9.12 15.32 -7.79
CA ARG A 532 9.04 15.84 -6.40
C ARG A 532 7.93 16.87 -6.19
N ARG A 533 7.60 17.65 -7.20
CA ARG A 533 6.57 18.69 -7.12
C ARG A 533 5.17 18.04 -7.10
N LYS A 534 4.27 18.58 -6.27
CA LYS A 534 2.88 18.13 -6.21
C LYS A 534 2.25 18.22 -7.62
N HIS A 535 1.56 17.14 -8.02
CA HIS A 535 0.94 16.97 -9.35
C HIS A 535 1.90 16.80 -10.55
N ALA A 536 3.22 16.95 -10.40
CA ALA A 536 4.17 16.79 -11.52
C ALA A 536 4.04 15.42 -12.20
N HIS A 537 3.82 14.37 -11.44
CA HIS A 537 3.59 13.01 -11.97
C HIS A 537 2.36 12.95 -12.88
N GLU A 538 1.24 13.56 -12.47
CA GLU A 538 -0.02 13.57 -13.23
C GLU A 538 0.11 14.43 -14.49
N GLU A 539 0.76 15.59 -14.37
CA GLU A 539 1.04 16.50 -15.50
C GLU A 539 1.89 15.81 -16.59
N MET A 540 2.98 15.14 -16.17
CA MET A 540 3.87 14.44 -17.11
C MET A 540 3.18 13.28 -17.81
N LEU A 541 2.35 12.51 -17.11
CA LEU A 541 1.58 11.42 -17.72
C LEU A 541 0.53 11.93 -18.69
N ALA A 542 -0.12 13.05 -18.37
CA ALA A 542 -1.07 13.72 -19.28
C ALA A 542 -0.36 14.22 -20.53
N ALA A 543 0.78 14.87 -20.40
CA ALA A 543 1.59 15.34 -21.53
C ALA A 543 1.98 14.17 -22.48
N PHE A 544 2.46 13.06 -21.90
CA PHE A 544 2.78 11.89 -22.71
C PHE A 544 1.52 11.28 -23.37
N SER A 545 0.42 11.16 -22.63
CA SER A 545 -0.84 10.65 -23.19
C SER A 545 -1.40 11.51 -24.32
N ASN A 546 -1.19 12.85 -24.26
CA ASN A 546 -1.59 13.79 -25.31
C ASN A 546 -0.65 13.82 -26.52
N GLY A 547 0.44 13.02 -26.53
CA GLY A 547 1.40 12.99 -27.63
C GLY A 547 2.39 14.17 -27.64
N GLU A 548 2.57 14.86 -26.50
CA GLU A 548 3.52 15.98 -26.37
C GLU A 548 4.98 15.49 -26.29
N ALA A 549 5.19 14.20 -26.03
CA ALA A 549 6.48 13.53 -26.03
C ALA A 549 6.44 12.23 -26.81
N ASP A 550 7.56 11.88 -27.45
CA ASP A 550 7.73 10.69 -28.27
C ASP A 550 8.29 9.52 -27.47
N ILE A 551 9.20 9.83 -26.53
CA ILE A 551 9.87 8.84 -25.69
C ILE A 551 9.59 9.15 -24.22
N LEU A 552 9.01 8.19 -23.50
CA LEU A 552 8.89 8.22 -22.05
C LEU A 552 10.03 7.38 -21.47
N LEU A 553 11.00 8.04 -20.83
CA LEU A 553 12.11 7.41 -20.12
C LEU A 553 11.84 7.43 -18.63
N GLY A 554 11.93 6.28 -17.97
CA GLY A 554 11.77 6.31 -16.52
C GLY A 554 12.02 5.00 -15.81
N THR A 555 11.70 5.01 -14.52
CA THR A 555 11.84 3.86 -13.63
C THR A 555 10.49 3.17 -13.40
N GLN A 556 10.34 2.40 -12.32
CA GLN A 556 9.10 1.66 -11.99
C GLN A 556 7.81 2.50 -12.04
N MET A 557 7.92 3.83 -11.94
CA MET A 557 6.76 4.72 -11.96
C MET A 557 6.04 4.72 -13.31
N ILE A 558 6.76 4.54 -14.42
CA ILE A 558 6.18 4.58 -15.77
C ILE A 558 5.45 3.30 -16.16
N VAL A 559 5.76 2.17 -15.50
CA VAL A 559 5.15 0.87 -15.82
C VAL A 559 3.89 0.56 -15.02
N LYS A 560 3.56 1.38 -13.99
CA LYS A 560 2.40 1.18 -13.12
C LYS A 560 1.23 2.11 -13.48
N GLY A 561 0.02 1.56 -13.57
CA GLY A 561 -1.23 2.31 -13.47
C GLY A 561 -1.74 3.05 -14.72
N HIS A 562 -1.05 3.04 -15.88
CA HIS A 562 -1.46 3.81 -17.06
C HIS A 562 -1.54 2.99 -18.33
N ASP A 563 -2.52 3.30 -19.16
CA ASP A 563 -2.74 2.69 -20.46
C ASP A 563 -2.46 3.72 -21.56
N TYR A 564 -1.46 3.45 -22.40
CA TYR A 564 -1.10 4.28 -23.52
C TYR A 564 -1.34 3.52 -24.83
N ALA A 565 -2.36 3.91 -25.57
CA ALA A 565 -2.74 3.21 -26.81
C ALA A 565 -1.70 3.31 -27.93
N ASN A 566 -0.89 4.40 -27.93
CA ASN A 566 0.10 4.65 -28.99
C ASN A 566 1.52 4.14 -28.66
N VAL A 567 1.72 3.49 -27.49
CA VAL A 567 3.00 2.86 -27.16
C VAL A 567 3.12 1.52 -27.86
N THR A 568 3.97 1.47 -28.88
CA THR A 568 4.21 0.28 -29.70
C THR A 568 5.58 -0.34 -29.46
N LEU A 569 6.52 0.37 -28.81
CA LEU A 569 7.83 -0.15 -28.42
C LEU A 569 8.09 0.06 -26.94
N VAL A 570 8.51 -1.00 -26.25
CA VAL A 570 9.04 -0.94 -24.90
C VAL A 570 10.46 -1.48 -24.89
N GLY A 571 11.42 -0.63 -24.53
CA GLY A 571 12.83 -1.02 -24.34
C GLY A 571 13.16 -1.14 -22.86
N ILE A 572 13.64 -2.29 -22.43
CA ILE A 572 14.12 -2.55 -21.07
C ILE A 572 15.65 -2.55 -21.13
N LEU A 573 16.28 -1.48 -20.60
CA LEU A 573 17.67 -1.16 -20.88
C LEU A 573 18.69 -2.00 -20.10
N ALA A 574 18.34 -2.49 -18.93
CA ALA A 574 19.25 -3.25 -18.07
C ALA A 574 18.43 -4.12 -17.10
N ALA A 575 17.97 -5.26 -17.56
CA ALA A 575 17.23 -6.21 -16.74
C ALA A 575 18.06 -6.72 -15.53
N ASP A 576 19.38 -6.78 -15.68
CA ASP A 576 20.33 -7.23 -14.66
C ASP A 576 20.32 -6.39 -13.39
N LEU A 577 19.89 -5.12 -13.44
CA LEU A 577 19.85 -4.25 -12.26
C LEU A 577 18.94 -4.76 -11.16
N SER A 578 17.80 -5.35 -11.51
CA SER A 578 16.89 -5.98 -10.55
C SER A 578 17.29 -7.41 -10.23
N LEU A 579 17.80 -8.10 -11.23
CA LEU A 579 18.16 -9.51 -11.11
C LEU A 579 19.25 -9.75 -10.07
N HIS A 580 20.17 -8.79 -9.96
CA HIS A 580 21.34 -8.89 -9.08
C HIS A 580 21.22 -8.03 -7.81
N GLU A 581 20.01 -7.67 -7.41
CA GLU A 581 19.78 -7.13 -6.06
C GLU A 581 20.15 -8.18 -5.00
N GLN A 582 20.63 -7.71 -3.85
CA GLN A 582 20.91 -8.58 -2.70
C GLN A 582 19.63 -9.02 -1.97
N ASP A 583 18.75 -9.64 -2.70
CA ASP A 583 17.50 -10.15 -2.15
C ASP A 583 17.19 -11.49 -2.83
N PHE A 584 16.82 -12.49 -2.04
CA PHE A 584 16.42 -13.78 -2.61
C PHE A 584 15.20 -13.68 -3.53
N ARG A 585 14.42 -12.58 -3.43
CA ARG A 585 13.30 -12.24 -4.31
C ARG A 585 13.70 -11.52 -5.59
N SER A 586 14.99 -11.32 -5.85
CA SER A 586 15.46 -10.58 -7.02
C SER A 586 14.94 -11.16 -8.34
N GLY A 587 14.91 -12.49 -8.46
CA GLY A 587 14.31 -13.19 -9.61
C GLY A 587 12.83 -12.87 -9.78
N GLU A 588 12.05 -12.98 -8.71
CA GLU A 588 10.62 -12.66 -8.71
C GLU A 588 10.34 -11.20 -9.05
N LYS A 589 11.04 -10.28 -8.41
CA LYS A 589 10.91 -8.83 -8.69
C LYS A 589 11.25 -8.51 -10.14
N THR A 590 12.30 -9.15 -10.69
CA THR A 590 12.69 -8.97 -12.08
C THR A 590 11.61 -9.48 -13.02
N PHE A 591 11.13 -10.71 -12.82
CA PHE A 591 10.04 -11.28 -13.62
C PHE A 591 8.80 -10.37 -13.61
N GLN A 592 8.36 -9.94 -12.43
CA GLN A 592 7.20 -9.06 -12.27
C GLN A 592 7.36 -7.74 -13.02
N LEU A 593 8.53 -7.11 -12.91
CA LEU A 593 8.82 -5.83 -13.58
C LEU A 593 8.88 -5.97 -15.11
N LEU A 594 9.53 -7.04 -15.60
CA LEU A 594 9.60 -7.33 -17.04
C LEU A 594 8.20 -7.56 -17.61
N CYS A 595 7.36 -8.36 -16.95
CA CYS A 595 5.98 -8.62 -17.38
C CYS A 595 5.11 -7.36 -17.33
N GLN A 596 5.27 -6.53 -16.29
CA GLN A 596 4.54 -5.26 -16.19
C GLN A 596 4.94 -4.29 -17.30
N ALA A 597 6.25 -4.16 -17.59
CA ALA A 597 6.77 -3.32 -18.65
C ALA A 597 6.33 -3.83 -20.04
N ALA A 598 6.48 -5.13 -20.29
CA ALA A 598 6.03 -5.76 -21.53
C ALA A 598 4.52 -5.57 -21.75
N GLY A 599 3.75 -5.65 -20.68
CA GLY A 599 2.30 -5.43 -20.71
C GLY A 599 1.88 -4.02 -21.13
N ARG A 600 2.79 -3.05 -21.30
CA ARG A 600 2.48 -1.69 -21.77
C ARG A 600 2.51 -1.56 -23.29
N ALA A 601 3.23 -2.42 -23.99
CA ALA A 601 3.28 -2.42 -25.43
C ALA A 601 2.00 -3.02 -26.07
N GLY A 602 1.53 -2.43 -27.16
CA GLY A 602 0.45 -2.99 -27.97
C GLY A 602 -0.90 -3.07 -27.29
N ARG A 603 -1.30 -2.04 -26.55
CA ARG A 603 -2.64 -1.96 -25.90
C ARG A 603 -3.72 -1.37 -26.82
N GLY A 604 -3.32 -0.73 -27.91
CA GLY A 604 -4.22 -0.29 -28.96
C GLY A 604 -4.38 -1.35 -30.06
N ASP A 605 -4.80 -0.92 -31.22
CA ASP A 605 -5.02 -1.79 -32.39
C ASP A 605 -3.71 -2.20 -33.07
N LYS A 606 -2.56 -1.61 -32.68
CA LYS A 606 -1.26 -1.87 -33.25
C LYS A 606 -0.49 -2.93 -32.43
N PRO A 607 0.24 -3.85 -33.11
CA PRO A 607 1.10 -4.80 -32.41
C PRO A 607 2.24 -4.06 -31.69
N GLY A 608 2.62 -4.56 -30.53
CA GLY A 608 3.72 -4.03 -29.74
C GLY A 608 4.96 -4.89 -29.81
N ASP A 609 6.14 -4.25 -29.80
CA ASP A 609 7.45 -4.90 -29.63
C ASP A 609 8.01 -4.61 -28.24
N VAL A 610 8.68 -5.59 -27.66
CA VAL A 610 9.41 -5.45 -26.38
C VAL A 610 10.84 -5.95 -26.58
N ILE A 611 11.81 -5.12 -26.22
CA ILE A 611 13.23 -5.46 -26.27
C ILE A 611 13.79 -5.47 -24.86
N ILE A 612 14.30 -6.61 -24.44
CA ILE A 612 14.95 -6.80 -23.12
C ILE A 612 16.47 -6.89 -23.33
N GLN A 613 17.20 -5.88 -22.92
CA GLN A 613 18.66 -5.87 -22.96
C GLN A 613 19.23 -6.42 -21.65
N THR A 614 20.12 -7.41 -21.70
CA THR A 614 20.67 -8.07 -20.51
C THR A 614 22.04 -8.70 -20.79
N TYR A 615 22.84 -8.84 -19.72
CA TYR A 615 24.08 -9.65 -19.71
C TYR A 615 23.82 -11.09 -19.26
N SER A 616 22.59 -11.44 -18.88
CA SER A 616 22.21 -12.76 -18.36
C SER A 616 20.98 -13.32 -19.10
N PRO A 617 21.06 -13.45 -20.45
CA PRO A 617 19.90 -13.83 -21.30
C PRO A 617 19.33 -15.21 -20.99
N GLU A 618 20.13 -16.11 -20.40
CA GLU A 618 19.73 -17.47 -20.06
C GLU A 618 18.99 -17.58 -18.71
N HIS A 619 18.94 -16.48 -17.92
CA HIS A 619 18.35 -16.54 -16.59
C HIS A 619 16.83 -16.78 -16.65
N TYR A 620 16.34 -17.76 -15.89
CA TYR A 620 14.93 -18.20 -15.93
C TYR A 620 13.93 -17.05 -15.76
N ALA A 621 14.21 -16.04 -14.90
CA ALA A 621 13.32 -14.90 -14.70
C ALA A 621 13.16 -14.03 -15.97
N ILE A 622 14.21 -13.98 -16.85
CA ILE A 622 14.21 -13.22 -18.10
C ILE A 622 13.55 -14.05 -19.21
N THR A 623 13.95 -15.31 -19.37
CA THR A 623 13.41 -16.18 -20.41
C THR A 623 11.92 -16.42 -20.25
N THR A 624 11.47 -16.72 -19.04
CA THR A 624 10.05 -16.96 -18.76
C THR A 624 9.22 -15.68 -18.82
N ALA A 625 9.79 -14.49 -18.51
CA ALA A 625 9.12 -13.21 -18.74
C ALA A 625 8.94 -12.90 -20.23
N ALA A 626 9.94 -13.21 -21.06
CA ALA A 626 9.83 -13.06 -22.51
C ALA A 626 8.80 -14.02 -23.14
N GLU A 627 8.64 -15.22 -22.55
CA GLU A 627 7.61 -16.18 -22.93
C GLU A 627 6.22 -15.86 -22.34
N HIS A 628 6.10 -14.84 -21.49
CA HIS A 628 4.89 -14.52 -20.73
C HIS A 628 4.34 -15.69 -19.90
N SER A 629 5.21 -16.59 -19.42
CA SER A 629 4.84 -17.81 -18.71
C SER A 629 5.15 -17.73 -17.23
N TYR A 630 4.13 -17.35 -16.44
CA TYR A 630 4.24 -17.30 -14.98
C TYR A 630 4.42 -18.69 -14.37
N GLU A 631 3.74 -19.72 -14.89
CA GLU A 631 3.79 -21.08 -14.36
C GLU A 631 5.20 -21.68 -14.47
N LYS A 632 5.90 -21.42 -15.59
CA LYS A 632 7.31 -21.84 -15.76
C LYS A 632 8.20 -21.11 -14.78
N PHE A 633 8.03 -19.78 -14.68
CA PHE A 633 8.74 -18.96 -13.71
C PHE A 633 8.55 -19.49 -12.27
N PHE A 634 7.31 -19.72 -11.86
CA PHE A 634 6.99 -20.20 -10.51
C PHE A 634 7.69 -21.51 -10.19
N LYS A 635 7.72 -22.46 -11.13
CA LYS A 635 8.35 -23.76 -10.94
C LYS A 635 9.84 -23.63 -10.61
N GLU A 636 10.57 -22.82 -11.37
CA GLU A 636 12.01 -22.58 -11.15
C GLU A 636 12.25 -21.81 -9.84
N GLU A 637 11.54 -20.73 -9.62
CA GLU A 637 11.67 -19.87 -8.44
C GLU A 637 11.31 -20.65 -7.15
N TYR A 638 10.21 -21.42 -7.16
CA TYR A 638 9.79 -22.21 -6.02
C TYR A 638 10.80 -23.31 -5.69
N THR A 639 11.39 -23.95 -6.69
CA THR A 639 12.46 -24.94 -6.52
C THR A 639 13.68 -24.31 -5.87
N TYR A 640 14.12 -23.15 -6.34
CA TYR A 640 15.20 -22.38 -5.74
C TYR A 640 14.91 -22.05 -4.27
N ARG A 641 13.72 -21.52 -3.96
CA ARG A 641 13.34 -21.17 -2.58
C ARG A 641 13.25 -22.38 -1.66
N LYS A 642 12.84 -23.52 -2.19
CA LYS A 642 12.80 -24.80 -1.44
C LYS A 642 14.21 -25.27 -1.08
N LEU A 643 15.14 -25.23 -2.02
CA LEU A 643 16.55 -25.62 -1.80
C LEU A 643 17.24 -24.70 -0.78
N MET A 644 16.99 -23.40 -0.88
CA MET A 644 17.66 -22.41 -0.04
C MET A 644 16.90 -22.09 1.25
N ALA A 645 15.80 -22.79 1.54
CA ALA A 645 14.92 -22.54 2.68
C ALA A 645 14.51 -21.06 2.80
N TYR A 646 13.97 -20.50 1.71
CA TYR A 646 13.37 -19.16 1.66
C TYR A 646 11.83 -19.21 1.66
N PRO A 647 11.15 -18.14 2.10
CA PRO A 647 9.69 -18.05 1.99
C PRO A 647 9.20 -18.27 0.54
N PRO A 648 8.09 -19.05 0.33
CA PRO A 648 7.17 -19.62 1.32
C PRO A 648 7.55 -21.01 1.85
N CYS A 649 8.69 -21.57 1.48
CA CYS A 649 9.12 -22.90 1.88
C CYS A 649 9.69 -22.96 3.31
N ALA A 650 10.08 -21.83 3.83
CA ALA A 650 10.42 -21.56 5.22
C ALA A 650 9.96 -20.16 5.60
N HIS A 651 10.08 -19.79 6.85
CA HIS A 651 9.81 -18.46 7.37
C HIS A 651 11.07 -17.79 7.84
N MET A 652 11.12 -16.47 7.74
CA MET A 652 12.23 -15.65 8.20
C MET A 652 11.76 -14.67 9.27
N LEU A 653 12.53 -14.53 10.33
CA LEU A 653 12.39 -13.47 11.32
C LEU A 653 13.65 -12.64 11.32
N VAL A 654 13.50 -11.34 11.14
CA VAL A 654 14.59 -10.38 11.29
C VAL A 654 14.46 -9.68 12.64
N ILE A 655 15.54 -9.65 13.37
CA ILE A 655 15.68 -8.83 14.59
C ILE A 655 16.61 -7.67 14.24
N LEU A 656 16.05 -6.46 14.22
CA LEU A 656 16.78 -5.22 13.95
C LEU A 656 17.06 -4.51 15.28
N VAL A 657 18.33 -4.35 15.62
CA VAL A 657 18.83 -3.67 16.83
C VAL A 657 19.35 -2.30 16.45
N GLN A 658 18.84 -1.25 17.08
CA GLN A 658 19.16 0.14 16.75
C GLN A 658 19.55 0.93 18.00
N SER A 659 20.67 1.65 17.94
CA SER A 659 21.14 2.50 19.04
C SER A 659 21.89 3.73 18.50
N GLY A 660 21.85 4.84 19.23
CA GLY A 660 22.73 5.99 19.00
C GLY A 660 24.21 5.71 19.27
N ASN A 661 24.51 4.59 19.95
CA ASN A 661 25.87 4.14 20.25
C ASN A 661 26.17 2.82 19.54
N GLU A 662 27.25 2.81 18.74
CA GLU A 662 27.65 1.64 17.95
C GLU A 662 27.97 0.42 18.82
N SER A 663 28.83 0.60 19.82
CA SER A 663 29.26 -0.48 20.71
C SER A 663 28.06 -1.11 21.45
N GLN A 664 27.11 -0.30 21.91
CA GLN A 664 25.90 -0.80 22.54
C GLN A 664 25.05 -1.63 21.57
N SER A 665 24.92 -1.20 20.32
CA SER A 665 24.15 -1.95 19.32
C SER A 665 24.78 -3.32 19.03
N VAL A 666 26.11 -3.39 18.96
CA VAL A 666 26.85 -4.64 18.74
C VAL A 666 26.72 -5.58 19.93
N ILE A 667 26.93 -5.07 21.16
CA ILE A 667 26.85 -5.86 22.39
C ILE A 667 25.42 -6.41 22.55
N ALA A 668 24.40 -5.58 22.32
CA ALA A 668 23.01 -6.00 22.41
C ALA A 668 22.70 -7.11 21.41
N LYS A 669 23.13 -6.98 20.15
CA LYS A 669 22.96 -8.00 19.11
C LYS A 669 23.60 -9.32 19.51
N LEU A 670 24.87 -9.31 19.95
CA LEU A 670 25.60 -10.51 20.39
C LEU A 670 24.91 -11.18 21.59
N ARG A 671 24.35 -10.38 22.50
CA ARG A 671 23.60 -10.92 23.65
C ARG A 671 22.33 -11.61 23.22
N ILE A 672 21.58 -11.01 22.29
CA ILE A 672 20.36 -11.64 21.73
C ILE A 672 20.71 -12.95 21.05
N GLU A 673 21.76 -12.97 20.23
CA GLU A 673 22.24 -14.18 19.53
C GLU A 673 22.55 -15.30 20.53
N LYS A 674 23.32 -15.00 21.59
CA LYS A 674 23.64 -15.96 22.63
C LYS A 674 22.40 -16.46 23.39
N MET A 675 21.42 -15.59 23.64
CA MET A 675 20.13 -16.00 24.27
C MET A 675 19.36 -17.00 23.39
N ILE A 676 19.36 -16.77 22.07
CA ILE A 676 18.72 -17.68 21.12
C ILE A 676 19.44 -19.03 21.10
N GLU A 677 20.76 -19.03 21.00
CA GLU A 677 21.57 -20.26 21.05
C GLU A 677 21.32 -21.07 22.33
N GLN A 678 21.27 -20.40 23.48
CA GLN A 678 20.96 -21.05 24.76
C GLN A 678 19.55 -21.63 24.84
N SER A 679 18.57 -20.95 24.23
CA SER A 679 17.20 -21.46 24.12
C SER A 679 17.12 -22.71 23.24
N GLN A 680 17.84 -22.73 22.13
CA GLN A 680 17.90 -23.90 21.23
C GLN A 680 18.51 -25.14 21.91
N GLN A 681 19.58 -24.95 22.68
CA GLN A 681 20.23 -26.06 23.42
C GLN A 681 19.29 -26.73 24.42
N LYS A 682 18.37 -25.96 25.02
CA LYS A 682 17.41 -26.47 26.00
C LYS A 682 16.24 -27.24 25.39
N GLU A 683 15.81 -26.87 24.20
CA GLU A 683 14.55 -27.33 23.61
C GLU A 683 14.70 -28.20 22.37
N ALA A 684 15.92 -28.42 21.90
CA ALA A 684 16.25 -29.19 20.69
C ALA A 684 15.53 -28.73 19.39
N VAL A 685 15.12 -27.46 19.31
CA VAL A 685 14.47 -26.87 18.13
C VAL A 685 15.51 -26.07 17.34
N PRO A 686 16.01 -26.59 16.21
CA PRO A 686 17.05 -25.93 15.44
C PRO A 686 16.51 -24.79 14.60
N VAL A 687 16.72 -23.55 15.03
CA VAL A 687 16.53 -22.36 14.21
C VAL A 687 17.85 -21.99 13.53
N GLN A 688 17.85 -21.83 12.23
CA GLN A 688 19.04 -21.40 11.52
C GLN A 688 19.31 -19.90 11.80
N ILE A 689 20.45 -19.58 12.36
CA ILE A 689 20.88 -18.21 12.65
C ILE A 689 21.82 -17.74 11.55
N LEU A 690 21.50 -16.58 10.92
CA LEU A 690 22.38 -15.86 9.99
C LEU A 690 22.69 -14.50 10.61
N SER A 691 23.93 -14.26 10.93
CA SER A 691 24.38 -13.12 11.71
C SER A 691 25.41 -12.27 10.95
N PRO A 692 24.96 -11.42 10.01
CA PRO A 692 25.86 -10.55 9.25
C PRO A 692 26.51 -9.44 10.08
N GLY A 693 25.98 -9.19 11.29
CA GLY A 693 26.39 -8.10 12.15
C GLY A 693 25.72 -6.79 11.78
N GLN A 694 26.29 -6.05 10.85
CA GLN A 694 25.76 -4.76 10.43
C GLN A 694 24.64 -4.90 9.36
N ALA A 695 23.63 -4.05 9.45
CA ALA A 695 22.64 -3.87 8.39
C ALA A 695 23.27 -3.32 7.10
N SER A 696 22.60 -3.44 5.95
CA SER A 696 23.06 -2.89 4.66
C SER A 696 23.37 -1.40 4.75
N LEU A 697 22.52 -0.65 5.47
CA LEU A 697 22.78 0.70 5.95
C LEU A 697 23.15 0.62 7.43
N SER A 698 24.43 0.50 7.71
CA SER A 698 24.94 0.35 9.08
C SER A 698 24.67 1.56 9.99
N LYS A 699 24.51 2.74 9.40
CA LYS A 699 24.15 3.98 10.12
C LYS A 699 23.13 4.79 9.30
N LEU A 700 22.04 5.21 9.95
CA LEU A 700 21.01 6.04 9.35
C LEU A 700 20.56 7.11 10.36
N LYS A 701 20.70 8.42 10.01
CA LYS A 701 20.35 9.55 10.90
C LYS A 701 20.97 9.39 12.30
N ASP A 702 22.26 9.12 12.35
CA ASP A 702 23.05 8.90 13.55
C ASP A 702 22.63 7.71 14.44
N ILE A 703 21.81 6.82 13.92
CA ILE A 703 21.42 5.56 14.56
C ILE A 703 22.19 4.41 13.91
N TYR A 704 22.94 3.67 14.71
CA TYR A 704 23.65 2.45 14.29
C TYR A 704 22.69 1.28 14.28
N ARG A 705 22.82 0.40 13.27
CA ARG A 705 21.88 -0.67 12.96
C ARG A 705 22.63 -2.01 12.87
N GLN A 706 22.23 -2.96 13.71
CA GLN A 706 22.69 -4.35 13.66
C GLN A 706 21.48 -5.24 13.28
N VAL A 707 21.76 -6.34 12.61
CA VAL A 707 20.69 -7.22 12.14
C VAL A 707 21.03 -8.69 12.41
N LEU A 708 20.01 -9.47 12.71
CA LEU A 708 20.07 -10.91 12.90
C LEU A 708 18.91 -11.53 12.13
N TYR A 709 19.20 -12.51 11.26
CA TYR A 709 18.18 -13.26 10.52
C TYR A 709 18.04 -14.64 11.12
N LEU A 710 16.81 -15.07 11.33
CA LEU A 710 16.45 -16.38 11.81
C LEU A 710 15.58 -17.07 10.76
N LYS A 711 15.82 -18.35 10.49
CA LYS A 711 15.01 -19.13 9.55
C LYS A 711 14.50 -20.41 10.23
N HIS A 712 13.22 -20.73 9.98
CA HIS A 712 12.63 -22.01 10.37
C HIS A 712 11.48 -22.39 9.41
N LYS A 713 11.22 -23.67 9.25
CA LYS A 713 10.13 -24.16 8.39
C LYS A 713 8.75 -23.81 8.94
N ASP A 714 8.61 -23.80 10.25
CA ASP A 714 7.38 -23.47 10.95
C ASP A 714 7.45 -22.06 11.53
N LYS A 715 6.47 -21.22 11.17
CA LYS A 715 6.34 -19.85 11.64
C LYS A 715 6.09 -19.77 13.16
N GLU A 716 5.33 -20.73 13.71
CA GLU A 716 5.00 -20.74 15.15
C GLU A 716 6.24 -20.86 16.02
N VAL A 717 7.27 -21.59 15.58
CA VAL A 717 8.56 -21.67 16.29
C VAL A 717 9.22 -20.30 16.39
N LEU A 718 9.19 -19.50 15.32
CA LEU A 718 9.76 -18.14 15.33
C LEU A 718 8.90 -17.17 16.16
N LEU A 719 7.57 -17.32 16.14
CA LEU A 719 6.65 -16.56 16.99
C LEU A 719 6.86 -16.88 18.47
N ASP A 720 7.02 -18.14 18.80
CA ASP A 720 7.26 -18.61 20.15
C ASP A 720 8.62 -18.11 20.70
N LEU A 721 9.63 -18.14 19.85
CA LEU A 721 10.95 -17.56 20.18
C LEU A 721 10.83 -16.06 20.45
N LYS A 722 10.08 -15.33 19.62
CA LYS A 722 9.80 -13.90 19.84
C LYS A 722 9.10 -13.68 21.18
N ARG A 723 7.99 -14.42 21.47
CA ARG A 723 7.23 -14.31 22.72
C ARG A 723 8.11 -14.50 23.96
N ARG A 724 9.13 -15.35 23.89
CA ARG A 724 10.09 -15.58 24.98
C ARG A 724 11.15 -14.50 25.07
N LEU A 725 11.60 -13.96 23.95
CA LEU A 725 12.62 -12.91 23.93
C LEU A 725 12.06 -11.57 24.40
N GLU A 726 10.89 -11.17 23.94
CA GLU A 726 10.29 -9.86 24.25
C GLU A 726 10.33 -9.49 25.73
N PRO A 727 9.81 -10.30 26.68
CA PRO A 727 9.80 -9.92 28.09
C PRO A 727 11.19 -9.79 28.71
N VAL A 728 12.19 -10.51 28.17
CA VAL A 728 13.58 -10.43 28.65
C VAL A 728 14.24 -9.16 28.12
N LEU A 729 14.01 -8.85 26.83
CA LEU A 729 14.55 -7.64 26.18
C LEU A 729 13.98 -6.36 26.82
N GLU A 730 12.71 -6.37 27.23
CA GLU A 730 12.04 -5.25 27.91
C GLU A 730 12.56 -5.00 29.33
N LYS A 731 12.81 -6.08 30.08
CA LYS A 731 13.13 -5.97 31.52
C LYS A 731 14.61 -5.83 31.81
N HIS A 732 15.47 -6.28 30.92
CA HIS A 732 16.90 -6.33 31.19
C HIS A 732 17.56 -4.96 30.96
N PRO A 733 18.25 -4.37 31.97
CA PRO A 733 18.79 -3.00 31.91
C PRO A 733 19.74 -2.73 30.73
N MET A 734 20.42 -3.79 30.23
CA MET A 734 21.31 -3.68 29.09
C MET A 734 20.64 -3.17 27.81
N PHE A 735 19.35 -3.46 27.61
CA PHE A 735 18.59 -3.05 26.43
C PHE A 735 17.87 -1.70 26.59
N ALA A 736 18.03 -1.07 27.75
CA ALA A 736 17.44 0.24 28.01
C ALA A 736 17.97 1.29 27.00
N GLY A 737 17.06 1.95 26.30
CA GLY A 737 17.41 2.94 25.26
C GLY A 737 17.83 2.35 23.90
N ILE A 738 17.77 1.04 23.72
CA ILE A 738 18.01 0.34 22.47
C ILE A 738 16.64 -0.01 21.85
N SER A 739 16.43 0.36 20.60
CA SER A 739 15.24 -0.06 19.85
C SER A 739 15.47 -1.43 19.23
N ILE A 740 14.61 -2.38 19.55
CA ILE A 740 14.63 -3.74 18.99
C ILE A 740 13.32 -3.95 18.24
N GLN A 741 13.41 -4.31 16.97
CA GLN A 741 12.25 -4.52 16.11
C GLN A 741 12.28 -5.92 15.52
N PHE A 742 11.10 -6.54 15.44
CA PHE A 742 10.89 -7.84 14.82
C PHE A 742 10.21 -7.65 13.46
N ASP A 743 10.68 -8.35 12.43
CA ASP A 743 10.06 -8.34 11.11
C ASP A 743 9.97 -9.77 10.56
N PHE A 744 8.75 -10.27 10.45
CA PHE A 744 8.47 -11.59 9.87
C PHE A 744 8.35 -11.52 8.36
N ASP A 745 9.00 -12.43 7.66
CA ASP A 745 9.01 -12.56 6.20
C ASP A 745 9.24 -11.19 5.51
N PRO A 746 10.40 -10.53 5.77
CA PRO A 746 10.67 -9.19 5.26
C PRO A 746 10.65 -9.16 3.72
N LEU A 747 10.12 -8.09 3.13
CA LEU A 747 10.13 -7.88 1.67
C LEU A 747 11.39 -7.16 1.17
N SER A 748 12.22 -6.67 2.06
CA SER A 748 13.53 -6.06 1.77
C SER A 748 14.56 -6.54 2.77
N HIS A 749 15.82 -6.59 2.36
CA HIS A 749 16.93 -6.80 3.29
C HIS A 749 17.24 -5.52 4.08
N TYR A 750 17.78 -5.69 5.28
CA TYR A 750 18.10 -4.59 6.19
C TYR A 750 19.56 -4.13 6.07
#